data_00a64216c835ee7cf1a1b486eb457fca
#
_entry.id   00a64216c835ee7cf1a1b486eb457fca
#
_cell.length_a   1.000
_cell.length_b   1.000
_cell.length_c   1.000
_cell.angle_alpha   90.00
_cell.angle_beta   90.00
_cell.angle_gamma   90.00
#
_symmetry.space_group_name_H-M   'P 1'
#
loop_
_entity.id
_entity.type
_entity.pdbx_description
1 polymer ?
#
loop_
_entity_poly.entity_id
_entity_poly.type
_entity_poly.pdbx_seq_one_letter_code
_entity_poly.pdbx_strand_id
1 'polypeptide(L)'
;MKIKVSNVNTPNWKDVNVKSHIPAELEKLSELARNIWWSWNFEATELFRDLDPALWKEVGQNPVLLLERMSYAKLEALAEDKVILRRMEDVYSKFRNYMDVKPDSNRPSVAYFSMEYGLNHVLKIYSGGLGVLAGDYLKEASDSNVDLCAVGFLYRYGYFTQTLSMDGQQIANYEAQNFGQLPLDRVLDENGKQVVVDVPYLDYYVHAYLWRVNVGRISLYLLDTDNEMNSEFDRSITHQLYGGDWENRLKQEILLGIGGILTLKKLGIKKDVYHCNEGHAALINVQRICDYVAEGLTYDQAIELVRASSLYTVHTPVPAGHDYFDEGLFGKYMGGYPARMGITWDDLMDLGRNNPGDKGERFCMSVFACNTSQEVNGVSWLHGKVSQEMFAPIWKGYFPEEMHVGYVTNGVHFPTWSATEWKQLYAKHFDENFWYDQSNPKIWEAIYSVPDEEIWKTRMAMKNKLIDYVRKEYRKTWLNNQGDPSRVVSLLDKINPNALLIGFGRRFATYKRAHLLFTDLDRLSKIVNNPDYPVQFLFTGKAHPHDGAGQGLIKRIIEISRRPEFLGKIIFLENYDMQLARRLVSGVDIWLNTPTRPLEASGTSGEKALMNGVVNFSVLDGWWLEGYREGAGWALTEKRTYQNQEYQDQLDAATIYSILEQEILPLYYARNKKGYSEGWIRTIKNSIAQIAPHYTMKRQLDDCYSKFYTKEAKRFKALAANNYAKAKELAAWKEEVVAKWDSIEVVSCEKTEELVKGSLESGKEYTITYVIDEKGLDDAIGLELVTTYTAQDGKQHVYSVAPFEVVKKEGDLYTFQATHKLENAGSFKVAYRMFPKNAELPHRQDFCYVRWFI
;
A
#
# COMPACT_ATOMS: atom_id res chain seq x y z
N MET A 1 58.88 28.11 -29.04
CA MET A 1 58.19 26.87 -29.21
C MET A 1 57.68 26.81 -30.65
N LYS A 2 58.15 25.88 -31.49
CA LYS A 2 57.68 25.74 -32.88
C LYS A 2 56.47 24.83 -32.86
N ILE A 3 55.31 25.34 -33.11
CA ILE A 3 54.09 24.54 -33.29
C ILE A 3 54.21 23.84 -34.63
N LYS A 4 54.32 22.51 -34.61
CA LYS A 4 54.17 21.72 -35.83
C LYS A 4 52.70 21.58 -36.18
N VAL A 5 52.29 22.21 -37.26
CA VAL A 5 50.96 21.99 -37.82
C VAL A 5 51.04 20.68 -38.60
N SER A 6 50.43 19.62 -38.04
CA SER A 6 50.27 18.35 -38.78
C SER A 6 48.97 18.40 -39.58
N ASN A 7 48.97 17.85 -40.79
CA ASN A 7 47.78 17.77 -41.68
C ASN A 7 46.74 16.74 -41.15
N VAL A 8 46.53 16.67 -39.87
CA VAL A 8 45.49 15.79 -39.26
C VAL A 8 44.24 16.61 -39.09
N ASN A 9 43.23 16.32 -39.92
CA ASN A 9 41.94 17.02 -39.90
C ASN A 9 41.00 16.52 -38.76
N THR A 10 41.45 15.58 -37.94
CA THR A 10 40.70 15.03 -36.81
C THR A 10 41.22 15.66 -35.49
N PRO A 11 40.34 16.23 -34.67
CA PRO A 11 40.74 16.76 -33.36
C PRO A 11 41.15 15.63 -32.41
N ASN A 12 42.11 15.92 -31.58
CA ASN A 12 42.45 15.03 -30.45
C ASN A 12 41.70 15.55 -29.21
N TRP A 13 40.58 14.89 -28.88
CA TRP A 13 39.73 15.29 -27.78
C TRP A 13 40.31 14.88 -26.44
N LYS A 14 40.14 15.75 -25.46
CA LYS A 14 40.41 15.45 -24.05
C LYS A 14 39.09 15.61 -23.29
N ASP A 15 38.75 14.58 -22.55
CA ASP A 15 37.57 14.64 -21.65
C ASP A 15 37.86 15.61 -20.48
N VAL A 16 36.93 16.48 -20.23
CA VAL A 16 36.98 17.44 -19.12
C VAL A 16 35.65 17.39 -18.36
N ASN A 17 35.70 17.04 -17.08
CA ASN A 17 34.54 17.08 -16.19
C ASN A 17 34.49 18.42 -15.47
N VAL A 18 33.39 19.15 -15.67
CA VAL A 18 33.13 20.41 -14.98
C VAL A 18 32.05 20.19 -13.92
N LYS A 19 32.40 20.42 -12.66
CA LYS A 19 31.44 20.33 -11.56
C LYS A 19 30.73 21.65 -11.38
N SER A 20 29.43 21.63 -11.07
CA SER A 20 28.69 22.83 -10.73
C SER A 20 29.23 23.44 -9.42
N HIS A 21 29.24 24.77 -9.36
CA HIS A 21 29.63 25.53 -8.18
C HIS A 21 28.45 26.38 -7.74
N ILE A 22 27.94 26.12 -6.55
CA ILE A 22 26.81 26.85 -5.97
C ILE A 22 27.38 27.99 -5.13
N PRO A 23 27.07 29.29 -5.41
CA PRO A 23 27.48 30.40 -4.55
C PRO A 23 27.06 30.20 -3.09
N ALA A 24 27.88 30.67 -2.17
CA ALA A 24 27.65 30.49 -0.73
C ALA A 24 26.27 31.02 -0.27
N GLU A 25 25.80 32.09 -0.88
CA GLU A 25 24.50 32.72 -0.60
C GLU A 25 23.31 31.75 -0.93
N LEU A 26 23.52 30.81 -1.84
CA LEU A 26 22.51 29.84 -2.31
C LEU A 26 22.71 28.43 -1.75
N GLU A 27 23.65 28.22 -0.83
CA GLU A 27 24.01 26.89 -0.31
C GLU A 27 22.82 26.17 0.33
N LYS A 28 21.91 26.89 0.95
CA LYS A 28 20.68 26.36 1.55
C LYS A 28 19.78 25.63 0.54
N LEU A 29 19.83 26.01 -0.73
CA LEU A 29 19.08 25.32 -1.81
C LEU A 29 19.55 23.88 -1.99
N SER A 30 20.82 23.59 -1.78
CA SER A 30 21.37 22.24 -1.92
C SER A 30 20.81 21.28 -0.88
N GLU A 31 20.67 21.71 0.37
CA GLU A 31 20.04 20.92 1.43
C GLU A 31 18.55 20.71 1.17
N LEU A 32 17.83 21.77 0.79
CA LEU A 32 16.42 21.70 0.44
C LEU A 32 16.17 20.74 -0.72
N ALA A 33 17.02 20.80 -1.77
CA ALA A 33 16.87 19.93 -2.96
C ALA A 33 17.01 18.44 -2.63
N ARG A 34 17.82 18.10 -1.64
CA ARG A 34 18.10 16.69 -1.25
C ARG A 34 17.16 16.13 -0.20
N ASN A 35 16.24 16.92 0.34
CA ASN A 35 15.18 16.46 1.22
C ASN A 35 13.84 16.52 0.48
N ILE A 36 13.19 15.37 0.29
CA ILE A 36 11.97 15.27 -0.50
C ILE A 36 10.77 16.07 0.09
N TRP A 37 10.94 16.66 1.28
CA TRP A 37 9.97 17.55 1.91
C TRP A 37 9.50 18.68 0.96
N TRP A 38 10.38 19.18 0.08
CA TRP A 38 10.02 20.17 -0.93
C TRP A 38 8.85 19.73 -1.80
N SER A 39 8.69 18.43 -2.04
CA SER A 39 7.71 17.89 -2.98
C SER A 39 6.26 18.02 -2.53
N TRP A 40 6.01 18.11 -1.22
CA TRP A 40 4.65 18.30 -0.68
C TRP A 40 4.45 19.66 0.01
N ASN A 41 5.44 20.55 -0.10
CA ASN A 41 5.36 21.93 0.36
C ASN A 41 5.42 22.86 -0.85
N PHE A 42 4.28 23.41 -1.25
CA PHE A 42 4.17 24.14 -2.50
C PHE A 42 5.10 25.36 -2.57
N GLU A 43 5.36 26.05 -1.45
CA GLU A 43 6.26 27.19 -1.40
C GLU A 43 7.69 26.80 -1.79
N ALA A 44 8.15 25.62 -1.36
CA ALA A 44 9.46 25.09 -1.74
C ALA A 44 9.50 24.68 -3.21
N THR A 45 8.46 24.02 -3.69
CA THR A 45 8.34 23.63 -5.11
C THR A 45 8.32 24.87 -6.01
N GLU A 46 7.58 25.90 -5.65
CA GLU A 46 7.51 27.17 -6.40
C GLU A 46 8.84 27.93 -6.38
N LEU A 47 9.56 27.89 -5.26
CA LEU A 47 10.90 28.48 -5.19
C LEU A 47 11.82 27.87 -6.25
N PHE A 48 11.92 26.54 -6.32
CA PHE A 48 12.75 25.87 -7.32
C PHE A 48 12.29 26.18 -8.76
N ARG A 49 10.99 26.15 -9.00
CA ARG A 49 10.43 26.49 -10.30
C ARG A 49 10.83 27.90 -10.75
N ASP A 50 10.73 28.86 -9.85
CA ASP A 50 10.93 30.29 -10.17
C ASP A 50 12.40 30.67 -10.28
N LEU A 51 13.33 29.81 -9.88
CA LEU A 51 14.76 30.00 -10.13
C LEU A 51 15.05 30.03 -11.64
N ASP A 52 14.47 29.10 -12.39
CA ASP A 52 14.53 28.99 -13.84
C ASP A 52 13.37 28.14 -14.34
N PRO A 53 12.21 28.73 -14.69
CA PRO A 53 11.02 27.97 -15.07
C PRO A 53 11.20 27.07 -16.29
N ALA A 54 11.97 27.51 -17.29
CA ALA A 54 12.23 26.75 -18.50
C ALA A 54 13.09 25.50 -18.18
N LEU A 55 14.16 25.68 -17.45
CA LEU A 55 15.06 24.61 -17.05
C LEU A 55 14.37 23.65 -16.07
N TRP A 56 13.55 24.16 -15.16
CA TRP A 56 12.73 23.34 -14.24
C TRP A 56 11.88 22.32 -14.99
N LYS A 57 11.25 22.74 -16.06
CA LYS A 57 10.49 21.85 -16.93
C LYS A 57 11.39 20.86 -17.68
N GLU A 58 12.52 21.33 -18.21
CA GLU A 58 13.48 20.51 -18.96
C GLU A 58 14.07 19.36 -18.10
N VAL A 59 14.41 19.66 -16.85
CA VAL A 59 14.96 18.67 -15.91
C VAL A 59 13.89 17.78 -15.25
N GLY A 60 12.66 17.83 -15.71
CA GLY A 60 11.56 17.00 -15.18
C GLY A 60 11.18 17.33 -13.73
N GLN A 61 11.34 18.59 -13.31
CA GLN A 61 11.06 19.06 -11.95
C GLN A 61 11.93 18.39 -10.87
N ASN A 62 13.18 18.14 -11.21
CA ASN A 62 14.19 17.61 -10.30
C ASN A 62 15.07 18.75 -9.79
N PRO A 63 14.99 19.14 -8.51
CA PRO A 63 15.75 20.29 -8.00
C PRO A 63 17.26 20.07 -7.93
N VAL A 64 17.71 18.83 -7.74
CA VAL A 64 19.14 18.49 -7.74
C VAL A 64 19.72 18.71 -9.13
N LEU A 65 19.04 18.23 -10.15
CA LEU A 65 19.47 18.37 -11.53
C LEU A 65 19.33 19.83 -12.01
N LEU A 66 18.33 20.56 -11.52
CA LEU A 66 18.17 22.00 -11.77
C LEU A 66 19.43 22.77 -11.34
N LEU A 67 19.86 22.57 -10.10
CA LEU A 67 21.04 23.27 -9.55
C LEU A 67 22.33 22.86 -10.28
N GLU A 68 22.44 21.60 -10.70
CA GLU A 68 23.60 21.10 -11.43
C GLU A 68 23.70 21.70 -12.85
N ARG A 69 22.57 21.84 -13.54
CA ARG A 69 22.53 22.32 -14.95
C ARG A 69 22.42 23.82 -15.09
N MET A 70 22.12 24.56 -14.06
CA MET A 70 22.07 26.00 -14.10
C MET A 70 23.46 26.58 -14.40
N SER A 71 23.55 27.54 -15.34
CA SER A 71 24.82 28.21 -15.63
C SER A 71 25.33 28.99 -14.42
N TYR A 72 26.65 29.08 -14.27
CA TYR A 72 27.24 29.86 -13.18
C TYR A 72 26.80 31.33 -13.19
N ALA A 73 26.72 31.96 -14.37
CA ALA A 73 26.22 33.32 -14.51
C ALA A 73 24.79 33.50 -13.99
N LYS A 74 23.91 32.47 -14.22
CA LYS A 74 22.55 32.48 -13.67
C LYS A 74 22.56 32.34 -12.15
N LEU A 75 23.40 31.47 -11.62
CA LEU A 75 23.54 31.28 -10.17
C LEU A 75 24.09 32.53 -9.48
N GLU A 76 25.07 33.22 -10.08
CA GLU A 76 25.57 34.53 -9.58
C GLU A 76 24.47 35.59 -9.56
N ALA A 77 23.68 35.67 -10.62
CA ALA A 77 22.56 36.63 -10.69
C ALA A 77 21.51 36.36 -9.60
N LEU A 78 21.22 35.09 -9.33
CA LEU A 78 20.30 34.67 -8.25
C LEU A 78 20.87 34.98 -6.87
N ALA A 79 22.19 34.83 -6.68
CA ALA A 79 22.87 35.16 -5.42
C ALA A 79 22.84 36.65 -5.07
N GLU A 80 22.61 37.53 -6.06
CA GLU A 80 22.43 38.97 -5.89
C GLU A 80 20.94 39.38 -5.82
N ASP A 81 20.00 38.48 -6.17
CA ASP A 81 18.57 38.75 -6.17
C ASP A 81 17.99 38.71 -4.76
N LYS A 82 17.73 39.87 -4.19
CA LYS A 82 17.21 40.01 -2.82
C LYS A 82 15.82 39.36 -2.63
N VAL A 83 15.00 39.28 -3.68
CA VAL A 83 13.67 38.66 -3.60
C VAL A 83 13.80 37.13 -3.48
N ILE A 84 14.65 36.57 -4.32
CA ILE A 84 14.95 35.12 -4.27
C ILE A 84 15.61 34.74 -2.95
N LEU A 85 16.60 35.50 -2.49
CA LEU A 85 17.27 35.21 -1.21
C LEU A 85 16.30 35.26 -0.02
N ARG A 86 15.37 36.22 -0.01
CA ARG A 86 14.34 36.29 1.03
C ARG A 86 13.41 35.08 0.97
N ARG A 87 12.92 34.72 -0.21
CA ARG A 87 12.07 33.54 -0.38
C ARG A 87 12.78 32.27 0.05
N MET A 88 14.03 32.11 -0.34
CA MET A 88 14.87 30.98 0.08
C MET A 88 14.97 30.90 1.61
N GLU A 89 15.25 32.05 2.25
CA GLU A 89 15.36 32.12 3.72
C GLU A 89 14.04 31.77 4.42
N ASP A 90 12.92 32.27 3.90
CA ASP A 90 11.59 31.96 4.45
C ASP A 90 11.27 30.45 4.33
N VAL A 91 11.52 29.84 3.19
CA VAL A 91 11.31 28.41 2.97
C VAL A 91 12.26 27.57 3.84
N TYR A 92 13.55 27.97 3.88
CA TYR A 92 14.54 27.26 4.68
C TYR A 92 14.25 27.34 6.18
N SER A 93 13.78 28.48 6.67
CA SER A 93 13.37 28.65 8.08
C SER A 93 12.19 27.75 8.42
N LYS A 94 11.19 27.66 7.54
CA LYS A 94 10.06 26.70 7.71
C LYS A 94 10.55 25.26 7.73
N PHE A 95 11.46 24.92 6.84
CA PHE A 95 12.07 23.59 6.78
C PHE A 95 12.82 23.25 8.07
N ARG A 96 13.67 24.18 8.56
CA ARG A 96 14.41 23.94 9.81
C ARG A 96 13.48 23.84 11.03
N ASN A 97 12.50 24.72 11.13
CA ASN A 97 11.49 24.64 12.19
C ASN A 97 10.75 23.28 12.18
N TYR A 98 10.48 22.76 10.99
CA TYR A 98 9.90 21.44 10.84
C TYR A 98 10.87 20.33 11.26
N MET A 99 12.11 20.36 10.79
CA MET A 99 13.11 19.32 11.02
C MET A 99 13.61 19.25 12.47
N ASP A 100 13.72 20.41 13.16
CA ASP A 100 14.38 20.48 14.46
C ASP A 100 13.51 20.05 15.65
N VAL A 101 12.26 19.66 15.41
CA VAL A 101 11.37 19.10 16.43
C VAL A 101 11.72 17.65 16.71
N LYS A 102 11.92 17.30 17.99
CA LYS A 102 12.21 15.93 18.39
C LYS A 102 11.00 15.02 18.15
N PRO A 103 11.22 13.73 17.81
CA PRO A 103 10.15 12.75 17.67
C PRO A 103 9.34 12.58 18.94
N ASP A 104 8.05 12.22 18.79
CA ASP A 104 7.17 11.88 19.89
C ASP A 104 7.68 10.59 20.57
N SER A 105 8.23 10.72 21.78
CA SER A 105 8.76 9.61 22.56
C SER A 105 7.69 8.73 23.21
N ASN A 106 6.42 9.13 23.17
CA ASN A 106 5.31 8.34 23.74
C ASN A 106 4.83 7.24 22.78
N ARG A 107 5.18 7.34 21.50
CA ARG A 107 4.85 6.33 20.49
C ARG A 107 6.04 5.40 20.25
N PRO A 108 5.80 4.09 20.08
CA PRO A 108 6.88 3.15 19.79
C PRO A 108 7.58 3.47 18.46
N SER A 109 8.85 3.10 18.37
CA SER A 109 9.63 3.20 17.14
C SER A 109 9.34 2.06 16.19
N VAL A 110 9.38 2.34 14.90
CA VAL A 110 9.00 1.38 13.84
C VAL A 110 10.05 1.30 12.75
N ALA A 111 10.37 0.08 12.30
CA ALA A 111 11.08 -0.18 11.06
C ALA A 111 10.10 -0.71 10.02
N TYR A 112 10.05 -0.07 8.86
CA TYR A 112 9.10 -0.36 7.79
C TYR A 112 9.82 -0.89 6.56
N PHE A 113 9.33 -2.00 6.00
CA PHE A 113 9.98 -2.70 4.89
C PHE A 113 9.02 -2.85 3.73
N SER A 114 9.40 -2.33 2.58
CA SER A 114 8.65 -2.46 1.33
C SER A 114 9.59 -2.50 0.13
N MET A 115 9.18 -3.19 -0.91
CA MET A 115 9.94 -3.29 -2.15
C MET A 115 9.86 -2.03 -3.01
N GLU A 116 8.86 -1.17 -2.76
CA GLU A 116 8.63 0.05 -3.52
C GLU A 116 8.09 1.19 -2.66
N TYR A 117 8.47 2.42 -3.04
CA TYR A 117 8.03 3.65 -2.38
C TYR A 117 7.73 4.74 -3.41
N GLY A 118 6.48 5.15 -3.51
CA GLY A 118 6.04 6.23 -4.38
C GLY A 118 6.12 7.57 -3.67
N LEU A 119 7.26 8.24 -3.76
CA LEU A 119 7.51 9.53 -3.09
C LEU A 119 7.29 10.72 -4.02
N ASN A 120 7.92 10.66 -5.19
CA ASN A 120 7.83 11.67 -6.23
C ASN A 120 8.19 11.01 -7.57
N HIS A 121 7.69 11.56 -8.68
CA HIS A 121 7.96 11.02 -10.01
C HIS A 121 9.45 11.03 -10.42
N VAL A 122 10.26 11.87 -9.81
CA VAL A 122 11.73 11.91 -10.08
C VAL A 122 12.47 10.70 -9.50
N LEU A 123 11.88 10.02 -8.50
CA LEU A 123 12.42 8.79 -7.90
C LEU A 123 11.66 7.57 -8.44
N LYS A 124 12.26 6.88 -9.40
CA LYS A 124 11.64 5.72 -10.06
C LYS A 124 11.79 4.44 -9.23
N ILE A 125 11.28 4.47 -8.02
CA ILE A 125 11.33 3.37 -7.05
C ILE A 125 9.94 2.87 -6.66
N TYR A 126 8.95 3.05 -7.53
CA TYR A 126 7.57 2.57 -7.37
C TYR A 126 6.97 2.19 -8.73
N SER A 127 5.95 1.34 -8.71
CA SER A 127 5.19 0.97 -9.91
C SER A 127 3.71 1.33 -9.83
N GLY A 128 3.10 1.20 -8.67
CA GLY A 128 1.66 1.38 -8.51
C GLY A 128 1.23 1.69 -7.08
N GLY A 129 -0.01 1.30 -6.76
CA GLY A 129 -0.71 1.68 -5.53
C GLY A 129 0.00 1.28 -4.24
N LEU A 130 0.61 0.10 -4.19
CA LEU A 130 1.35 -0.36 -3.02
C LEU A 130 2.53 0.58 -2.69
N GLY A 131 3.28 0.96 -3.71
CA GLY A 131 4.42 1.87 -3.54
C GLY A 131 4.00 3.29 -3.18
N VAL A 132 2.93 3.79 -3.82
CA VAL A 132 2.38 5.12 -3.50
C VAL A 132 1.87 5.15 -2.06
N LEU A 133 1.20 4.09 -1.60
CA LEU A 133 0.79 3.97 -0.20
C LEU A 133 1.99 4.01 0.74
N ALA A 134 3.03 3.24 0.47
CA ALA A 134 4.25 3.21 1.28
C ALA A 134 4.93 4.59 1.32
N GLY A 135 4.99 5.29 0.19
CA GLY A 135 5.51 6.66 0.12
C GLY A 135 4.69 7.65 0.94
N ASP A 136 3.38 7.61 0.82
CA ASP A 136 2.46 8.43 1.61
C ASP A 136 2.59 8.15 3.11
N TYR A 137 2.78 6.89 3.46
CA TYR A 137 2.99 6.46 4.84
C TYR A 137 4.25 7.10 5.46
N LEU A 138 5.36 7.14 4.72
CA LEU A 138 6.59 7.78 5.19
C LEU A 138 6.44 9.30 5.31
N LYS A 139 5.74 9.93 4.37
CA LYS A 139 5.47 11.37 4.42
C LYS A 139 4.64 11.75 5.64
N GLU A 140 3.59 10.99 5.93
CA GLU A 140 2.77 11.21 7.12
C GLU A 140 3.53 10.90 8.41
N ALA A 141 4.35 9.85 8.43
CA ALA A 141 5.22 9.56 9.57
C ALA A 141 6.14 10.74 9.87
N SER A 142 6.64 11.40 8.83
CA SER A 142 7.40 12.65 8.96
C SER A 142 6.54 13.79 9.51
N ASP A 143 5.37 14.04 8.94
CA ASP A 143 4.48 15.13 9.37
C ASP A 143 3.95 14.92 10.79
N SER A 144 3.66 13.68 11.17
CA SER A 144 3.25 13.31 12.54
C SER A 144 4.44 13.17 13.50
N ASN A 145 5.63 13.34 13.01
CA ASN A 145 6.88 13.30 13.80
C ASN A 145 7.04 12.05 14.67
N VAL A 146 6.79 10.89 14.08
CA VAL A 146 7.00 9.59 14.74
C VAL A 146 8.40 9.06 14.47
N ASP A 147 8.93 8.27 15.39
CA ASP A 147 10.23 7.60 15.22
C ASP A 147 10.07 6.38 14.32
N LEU A 148 10.31 6.58 13.04
CA LEU A 148 10.19 5.53 12.03
C LEU A 148 11.34 5.63 11.03
N CYS A 149 11.90 4.49 10.66
CA CYS A 149 12.77 4.38 9.49
C CYS A 149 12.24 3.31 8.53
N ALA A 150 12.70 3.36 7.29
CA ALA A 150 12.27 2.43 6.27
C ALA A 150 13.44 1.89 5.45
N VAL A 151 13.24 0.73 4.83
CA VAL A 151 14.21 0.08 3.96
C VAL A 151 13.55 -0.36 2.66
N GLY A 152 14.25 -0.15 1.55
CA GLY A 152 13.85 -0.56 0.22
C GLY A 152 15.03 -0.65 -0.73
N PHE A 153 14.78 -0.54 -2.03
CA PHE A 153 15.80 -0.65 -3.07
C PHE A 153 15.95 0.65 -3.86
N LEU A 154 17.16 0.92 -4.29
CA LEU A 154 17.45 1.93 -5.31
C LEU A 154 17.63 1.22 -6.65
N TYR A 155 16.61 1.29 -7.48
CA TYR A 155 16.62 0.61 -8.78
C TYR A 155 17.39 1.41 -9.82
N ARG A 156 18.27 0.75 -10.56
CA ARG A 156 19.02 1.40 -11.66
C ARG A 156 18.09 1.84 -12.78
N TYR A 157 17.12 1.02 -13.16
CA TYR A 157 16.15 1.31 -14.22
C TYR A 157 14.76 1.59 -13.67
N GLY A 158 14.45 1.12 -12.48
CA GLY A 158 13.17 1.33 -11.81
C GLY A 158 12.02 0.62 -12.51
N TYR A 159 10.90 1.34 -12.67
CA TYR A 159 9.76 0.93 -13.46
C TYR A 159 9.75 1.70 -14.78
N PHE A 160 9.19 1.11 -15.82
CA PHE A 160 9.28 1.66 -17.17
C PHE A 160 8.49 2.95 -17.37
N THR A 161 8.93 3.78 -18.32
CA THR A 161 8.12 4.81 -18.94
C THR A 161 7.40 4.24 -20.15
N GLN A 162 6.12 4.58 -20.27
CA GLN A 162 5.28 4.07 -21.34
C GLN A 162 5.27 5.02 -22.52
N THR A 163 5.53 4.48 -23.71
CA THR A 163 5.15 5.10 -24.97
C THR A 163 4.20 4.15 -25.71
N LEU A 164 3.45 4.69 -26.65
CA LEU A 164 2.51 3.93 -27.46
C LEU A 164 2.95 3.97 -28.91
N SER A 165 2.86 2.82 -29.58
CA SER A 165 3.04 2.76 -31.03
C SER A 165 1.85 3.38 -31.77
N MET A 166 1.98 3.54 -33.07
CA MET A 166 0.92 4.10 -33.92
C MET A 166 -0.38 3.28 -33.86
N ASP A 167 -0.28 1.98 -33.65
CA ASP A 167 -1.42 1.07 -33.53
C ASP A 167 -1.92 0.86 -32.09
N GLY A 168 -1.38 1.63 -31.14
CA GLY A 168 -1.80 1.60 -29.73
C GLY A 168 -1.12 0.52 -28.89
N GLN A 169 -0.05 -0.11 -29.37
CA GLN A 169 0.72 -1.09 -28.61
C GLN A 169 1.59 -0.40 -27.57
N GLN A 170 1.54 -0.89 -26.33
CA GLN A 170 2.42 -0.39 -25.26
C GLN A 170 3.87 -0.75 -25.54
N ILE A 171 4.75 0.22 -25.36
CA ILE A 171 6.21 0.07 -25.41
C ILE A 171 6.75 0.45 -24.04
N ALA A 172 7.48 -0.47 -23.41
CA ALA A 172 8.14 -0.24 -22.13
C ALA A 172 9.58 0.26 -22.37
N ASN A 173 9.87 1.46 -21.86
CA ASN A 173 11.19 2.07 -21.98
C ASN A 173 11.85 2.12 -20.62
N TYR A 174 13.08 1.62 -20.53
CA TYR A 174 13.88 1.61 -19.32
C TYR A 174 15.11 2.50 -19.50
N GLU A 175 15.22 3.53 -18.70
CA GLU A 175 16.36 4.44 -18.71
C GLU A 175 17.16 4.29 -17.42
N ALA A 176 18.48 4.20 -17.53
CA ALA A 176 19.37 4.13 -16.38
C ALA A 176 19.34 5.44 -15.59
N GLN A 177 19.05 5.35 -14.31
CA GLN A 177 19.09 6.51 -13.42
C GLN A 177 20.53 6.83 -13.02
N ASN A 178 20.87 8.10 -13.04
CA ASN A 178 22.10 8.60 -12.43
C ASN A 178 21.81 8.97 -10.98
N PHE A 179 22.25 8.13 -10.05
CA PHE A 179 21.91 8.30 -8.63
C PHE A 179 22.45 9.61 -8.03
N GLY A 180 23.58 10.10 -8.54
CA GLY A 180 24.13 11.38 -8.11
C GLY A 180 23.28 12.61 -8.44
N GLN A 181 22.35 12.47 -9.38
CA GLN A 181 21.43 13.53 -9.84
C GLN A 181 20.03 13.42 -9.22
N LEU A 182 19.81 12.49 -8.32
CA LEU A 182 18.53 12.30 -7.64
C LEU A 182 18.52 12.99 -6.26
N PRO A 183 17.33 13.33 -5.74
CA PRO A 183 17.19 13.92 -4.40
C PRO A 183 17.40 12.89 -3.29
N LEU A 184 18.62 12.40 -3.17
CA LEU A 184 19.04 11.41 -2.16
C LEU A 184 20.52 11.60 -1.82
N ASP A 185 20.97 10.95 -0.76
CA ASP A 185 22.35 11.01 -0.28
C ASP A 185 22.98 9.61 -0.22
N ARG A 186 24.30 9.56 -0.38
CA ARG A 186 25.09 8.40 0.00
C ARG A 186 25.14 8.30 1.52
N VAL A 187 25.02 7.10 2.07
CA VAL A 187 25.28 6.89 3.49
C VAL A 187 26.78 6.62 3.65
N LEU A 188 27.45 7.48 4.41
CA LEU A 188 28.90 7.43 4.59
C LEU A 188 29.25 6.92 5.98
N ASP A 189 30.36 6.16 6.05
CA ASP A 189 30.95 5.74 7.31
C ASP A 189 31.83 6.84 7.93
N GLU A 190 32.45 6.56 9.06
CA GLU A 190 33.31 7.50 9.80
C GLU A 190 34.52 7.98 8.97
N ASN A 191 34.92 7.19 7.97
CA ASN A 191 36.05 7.51 7.08
C ASN A 191 35.61 8.22 5.79
N GLY A 192 34.34 8.55 5.67
CA GLY A 192 33.77 9.19 4.48
C GLY A 192 33.57 8.26 3.29
N LYS A 193 33.64 6.92 3.49
CA LYS A 193 33.35 5.93 2.47
C LYS A 193 31.89 5.54 2.52
N GLN A 194 31.31 5.26 1.36
CA GLN A 194 29.94 4.78 1.30
C GLN A 194 29.82 3.43 2.02
N VAL A 195 28.79 3.31 2.87
CA VAL A 195 28.48 2.08 3.60
C VAL A 195 28.12 0.97 2.63
N VAL A 196 28.69 -0.21 2.83
CA VAL A 196 28.39 -1.44 2.09
C VAL A 196 27.73 -2.43 3.06
N VAL A 197 26.62 -3.00 2.64
CA VAL A 197 25.96 -4.08 3.35
C VAL A 197 26.23 -5.39 2.63
N ASP A 198 26.83 -6.35 3.34
CA ASP A 198 27.16 -7.66 2.80
C ASP A 198 26.06 -8.65 3.20
N VAL A 199 25.33 -9.15 2.21
CA VAL A 199 24.20 -10.06 2.42
C VAL A 199 24.59 -11.48 2.03
N PRO A 200 24.52 -12.46 2.96
CA PRO A 200 24.91 -13.83 2.65
C PRO A 200 23.84 -14.53 1.79
N TYR A 201 24.32 -15.07 0.66
CA TYR A 201 23.57 -15.96 -0.22
C TYR A 201 24.34 -17.26 -0.27
N LEU A 202 23.77 -18.36 0.18
CA LEU A 202 24.36 -19.70 0.28
C LEU A 202 25.88 -19.71 0.65
N ASP A 203 26.75 -19.64 -0.31
CA ASP A 203 28.23 -19.74 -0.16
C ASP A 203 28.97 -18.46 -0.59
N TYR A 204 28.24 -17.37 -0.89
CA TYR A 204 28.83 -16.10 -1.29
C TYR A 204 28.05 -14.91 -0.72
N TYR A 205 28.59 -13.71 -0.88
CA TYR A 205 27.97 -12.47 -0.46
C TYR A 205 27.57 -11.61 -1.65
N VAL A 206 26.38 -11.00 -1.56
CA VAL A 206 25.97 -9.90 -2.41
C VAL A 206 26.24 -8.60 -1.65
N HIS A 207 26.91 -7.67 -2.31
CA HIS A 207 27.32 -6.39 -1.74
C HIS A 207 26.39 -5.29 -2.20
N ALA A 208 25.80 -4.55 -1.27
CA ALA A 208 24.92 -3.46 -1.59
C ALA A 208 25.48 -2.13 -1.04
N TYR A 209 25.58 -1.12 -1.90
CA TYR A 209 25.78 0.25 -1.44
C TYR A 209 24.50 0.75 -0.77
N LEU A 210 24.69 1.54 0.28
CA LEU A 210 23.60 2.10 1.03
C LEU A 210 23.40 3.58 0.66
N TRP A 211 22.17 3.91 0.25
CA TRP A 211 21.72 5.26 -0.02
C TRP A 211 20.59 5.64 0.92
N ARG A 212 20.34 6.94 1.08
CA ARG A 212 19.28 7.46 1.93
C ARG A 212 18.46 8.50 1.19
N VAL A 213 17.14 8.32 1.19
CA VAL A 213 16.18 9.37 0.86
C VAL A 213 15.74 10.02 2.17
N ASN A 214 15.90 11.32 2.29
CA ASN A 214 15.37 12.09 3.40
C ASN A 214 13.93 12.47 3.08
N VAL A 215 12.98 11.77 3.72
CA VAL A 215 11.55 12.03 3.58
C VAL A 215 11.13 12.92 4.75
N GLY A 216 11.42 14.22 4.64
CA GLY A 216 11.35 15.11 5.78
C GLY A 216 12.25 14.60 6.92
N ARG A 217 11.64 14.25 8.05
CA ARG A 217 12.33 13.71 9.24
C ARG A 217 12.64 12.21 9.15
N ILE A 218 12.06 11.50 8.17
CA ILE A 218 12.16 10.05 8.03
C ILE A 218 13.33 9.69 7.11
N SER A 219 14.14 8.72 7.53
CA SER A 219 15.18 8.15 6.69
C SER A 219 14.67 6.89 6.01
N LEU A 220 14.70 6.87 4.69
CA LEU A 220 14.49 5.69 3.86
C LEU A 220 15.84 5.22 3.34
N TYR A 221 16.28 4.06 3.81
CA TYR A 221 17.53 3.43 3.37
C TYR A 221 17.27 2.56 2.15
N LEU A 222 18.05 2.78 1.10
CA LEU A 222 17.92 2.07 -0.18
C LEU A 222 19.17 1.27 -0.49
N LEU A 223 18.95 -0.03 -0.78
CA LEU A 223 20.01 -0.97 -1.14
C LEU A 223 20.25 -0.96 -2.65
N ASP A 224 21.50 -0.88 -3.06
CA ASP A 224 21.94 -0.84 -4.45
C ASP A 224 23.00 -1.91 -4.71
N THR A 225 22.63 -2.95 -5.46
CA THR A 225 23.54 -4.05 -5.83
C THR A 225 24.26 -3.82 -7.18
N ASP A 226 23.88 -2.77 -7.91
CA ASP A 226 24.46 -2.47 -9.22
C ASP A 226 25.84 -1.79 -9.09
N ASN A 227 26.80 -2.56 -8.63
CA ASN A 227 28.15 -2.10 -8.39
C ASN A 227 29.19 -3.18 -8.78
N GLU A 228 30.44 -2.75 -8.85
CA GLU A 228 31.57 -3.55 -9.30
C GLU A 228 31.98 -4.71 -8.37
N MET A 229 31.51 -4.73 -7.15
CA MET A 229 31.79 -5.80 -6.19
C MET A 229 30.99 -7.07 -6.48
N ASN A 230 29.92 -6.97 -7.26
CA ASN A 230 29.04 -8.08 -7.61
C ASN A 230 29.27 -8.57 -9.04
N SER A 231 28.92 -9.85 -9.28
CA SER A 231 28.81 -10.39 -10.63
C SER A 231 27.71 -9.65 -11.42
N GLU A 232 27.74 -9.71 -12.74
CA GLU A 232 26.68 -9.11 -13.57
C GLU A 232 25.29 -9.65 -13.21
N PHE A 233 25.22 -10.94 -12.87
CA PHE A 233 23.99 -11.59 -12.47
C PHE A 233 23.43 -11.01 -11.16
N ASP A 234 24.27 -10.73 -10.16
CA ASP A 234 23.86 -10.18 -8.89
C ASP A 234 23.67 -8.66 -8.94
N ARG A 235 24.37 -7.95 -9.82
CA ARG A 235 24.12 -6.54 -10.08
C ARG A 235 22.69 -6.29 -10.53
N SER A 236 22.10 -7.22 -11.27
CA SER A 236 20.75 -7.11 -11.81
C SER A 236 19.63 -7.26 -10.76
N ILE A 237 19.92 -7.64 -9.52
CA ILE A 237 18.93 -7.78 -8.45
C ILE A 237 18.16 -6.47 -8.26
N THR A 238 18.85 -5.32 -8.23
CA THR A 238 18.24 -4.00 -8.10
C THR A 238 18.17 -3.23 -9.42
N HIS A 239 18.04 -3.92 -10.55
CA HIS A 239 17.86 -3.23 -11.83
C HIS A 239 16.42 -2.77 -12.04
N GLN A 240 15.46 -3.68 -11.99
CA GLN A 240 14.06 -3.41 -12.31
C GLN A 240 13.12 -3.84 -11.20
N LEU A 241 12.17 -2.99 -10.90
CA LEU A 241 11.07 -3.33 -10.01
C LEU A 241 10.13 -4.32 -10.72
N TYR A 242 9.89 -5.47 -10.09
CA TYR A 242 9.11 -6.59 -10.64
C TYR A 242 9.65 -7.14 -11.96
N GLY A 243 10.95 -6.98 -12.19
CA GLY A 243 11.64 -7.53 -13.35
C GLY A 243 12.30 -8.88 -13.07
N GLY A 244 12.67 -9.58 -14.14
CA GLY A 244 13.34 -10.86 -14.07
C GLY A 244 12.40 -12.05 -13.81
N ASP A 245 12.99 -13.18 -13.47
CA ASP A 245 12.31 -14.44 -13.19
C ASP A 245 12.05 -14.66 -11.68
N TRP A 246 11.54 -15.82 -11.33
CA TRP A 246 11.28 -16.20 -9.93
C TRP A 246 12.56 -16.31 -9.10
N GLU A 247 13.68 -16.66 -9.71
CA GLU A 247 14.97 -16.68 -9.02
C GLU A 247 15.42 -15.26 -8.66
N ASN A 248 15.31 -14.30 -9.58
CA ASN A 248 15.57 -12.90 -9.29
C ASN A 248 14.61 -12.35 -8.22
N ARG A 249 13.36 -12.76 -8.26
CA ARG A 249 12.35 -12.39 -7.25
C ARG A 249 12.76 -12.85 -5.85
N LEU A 250 13.18 -14.11 -5.72
CA LEU A 250 13.68 -14.64 -4.45
C LEU A 250 14.93 -13.88 -3.96
N LYS A 251 15.86 -13.58 -4.86
CA LYS A 251 17.04 -12.77 -4.53
C LYS A 251 16.67 -11.38 -4.03
N GLN A 252 15.69 -10.72 -4.63
CA GLN A 252 15.17 -9.43 -4.16
C GLN A 252 14.58 -9.56 -2.75
N GLU A 253 13.81 -10.59 -2.49
CA GLU A 253 13.17 -10.79 -1.18
C GLU A 253 14.17 -11.13 -0.08
N ILE A 254 15.23 -11.88 -0.40
CA ILE A 254 16.36 -12.10 0.51
C ILE A 254 17.09 -10.79 0.80
N LEU A 255 17.34 -9.99 -0.22
CA LEU A 255 18.00 -8.70 -0.08
C LEU A 255 17.19 -7.74 0.79
N LEU A 256 15.88 -7.65 0.55
CA LEU A 256 15.00 -6.78 1.33
C LEU A 256 14.88 -7.22 2.79
N GLY A 257 14.58 -8.49 3.00
CA GLY A 257 14.33 -9.00 4.34
C GLY A 257 15.61 -9.14 5.16
N ILE A 258 16.48 -10.00 4.72
CA ILE A 258 17.76 -10.28 5.41
C ILE A 258 18.71 -9.09 5.30
N GLY A 259 18.88 -8.58 4.08
CA GLY A 259 19.70 -7.38 3.85
C GLY A 259 19.18 -6.14 4.55
N GLY A 260 17.87 -6.00 4.66
CA GLY A 260 17.25 -4.88 5.39
C GLY A 260 17.56 -4.90 6.88
N ILE A 261 17.45 -6.04 7.53
CA ILE A 261 17.81 -6.19 8.95
C ILE A 261 19.32 -6.00 9.17
N LEU A 262 20.14 -6.55 8.28
CA LEU A 262 21.59 -6.34 8.35
C LEU A 262 21.98 -4.87 8.14
N THR A 263 21.22 -4.13 7.33
CA THR A 263 21.38 -2.68 7.16
C THR A 263 21.16 -1.94 8.48
N LEU A 264 20.05 -2.20 9.14
CA LEU A 264 19.74 -1.56 10.43
C LEU A 264 20.79 -1.91 11.49
N LYS A 265 21.22 -3.17 11.53
CA LYS A 265 22.27 -3.64 12.44
C LYS A 265 23.60 -2.91 12.18
N LYS A 266 23.99 -2.75 10.91
CA LYS A 266 25.21 -2.03 10.53
C LYS A 266 25.19 -0.56 10.95
N LEU A 267 24.02 0.07 10.91
CA LEU A 267 23.81 1.46 11.33
C LEU A 267 23.56 1.62 12.83
N GLY A 268 23.50 0.51 13.58
CA GLY A 268 23.20 0.54 15.02
C GLY A 268 21.76 0.94 15.35
N ILE A 269 20.83 0.71 14.44
CA ILE A 269 19.41 1.05 14.55
C ILE A 269 18.64 -0.14 15.12
N LYS A 270 17.95 0.09 16.24
CA LYS A 270 16.99 -0.85 16.82
C LYS A 270 15.64 -0.16 16.95
N LYS A 271 14.57 -0.88 16.61
CA LYS A 271 13.20 -0.39 16.67
C LYS A 271 12.34 -1.32 17.52
N ASP A 272 11.24 -0.78 18.05
CA ASP A 272 10.30 -1.55 18.88
C ASP A 272 9.46 -2.51 18.07
N VAL A 273 9.06 -2.12 16.85
CA VAL A 273 8.20 -2.89 15.96
C VAL A 273 8.77 -2.92 14.54
N TYR A 274 8.64 -4.08 13.91
CA TYR A 274 9.09 -4.33 12.54
C TYR A 274 7.87 -4.62 11.67
N HIS A 275 7.60 -3.73 10.72
CA HIS A 275 6.42 -3.79 9.87
C HIS A 275 6.76 -4.36 8.49
N CYS A 276 6.24 -5.54 8.20
CA CYS A 276 6.32 -6.22 6.92
C CYS A 276 5.17 -5.74 6.02
N ASN A 277 5.48 -4.86 5.08
CA ASN A 277 4.49 -4.38 4.11
C ASN A 277 4.46 -5.29 2.90
N GLU A 278 3.50 -6.20 2.84
CA GLU A 278 3.35 -7.32 1.93
C GLU A 278 4.34 -8.46 2.19
N GLY A 279 4.04 -9.65 1.65
CA GLY A 279 4.81 -10.87 1.88
C GLY A 279 6.27 -10.83 1.41
N HIS A 280 6.56 -9.99 0.43
CA HIS A 280 7.92 -9.85 -0.10
C HIS A 280 8.98 -9.38 0.92
N ALA A 281 8.57 -8.81 2.03
CA ALA A 281 9.47 -8.39 3.11
C ALA A 281 9.57 -9.42 4.26
N ALA A 282 8.91 -10.57 4.17
CA ALA A 282 8.74 -11.50 5.29
C ALA A 282 10.04 -12.07 5.84
N LEU A 283 11.11 -12.17 5.03
CA LEU A 283 12.40 -12.71 5.45
C LEU A 283 13.17 -11.83 6.46
N ILE A 284 12.64 -10.64 6.80
CA ILE A 284 13.15 -9.88 7.95
C ILE A 284 13.15 -10.76 9.20
N ASN A 285 12.16 -11.62 9.35
CA ASN A 285 12.00 -12.46 10.53
C ASN A 285 12.94 -13.65 10.57
N VAL A 286 13.47 -14.11 9.43
CA VAL A 286 14.57 -15.08 9.41
C VAL A 286 15.82 -14.49 10.08
N GLN A 287 16.25 -13.32 9.64
CA GLN A 287 17.45 -12.70 10.20
C GLN A 287 17.27 -12.30 11.65
N ARG A 288 16.10 -11.81 12.03
CA ARG A 288 15.82 -11.46 13.43
C ARG A 288 15.88 -12.67 14.35
N ILE A 289 15.36 -13.83 13.91
CA ILE A 289 15.48 -15.09 14.65
C ILE A 289 16.96 -15.48 14.77
N CYS A 290 17.72 -15.41 13.67
CA CYS A 290 19.16 -15.70 13.69
C CYS A 290 19.91 -14.83 14.70
N ASP A 291 19.59 -13.55 14.79
CA ASP A 291 20.23 -12.60 15.70
C ASP A 291 19.96 -12.97 17.18
N TYR A 292 18.74 -13.35 17.54
CA TYR A 292 18.42 -13.82 18.89
C TYR A 292 19.07 -15.16 19.23
N VAL A 293 19.12 -16.08 18.28
CA VAL A 293 19.81 -17.37 18.47
C VAL A 293 21.31 -17.14 18.68
N ALA A 294 21.90 -16.21 17.95
CA ALA A 294 23.31 -15.80 18.15
C ALA A 294 23.58 -15.19 19.54
N GLU A 295 22.57 -14.59 20.16
CA GLU A 295 22.64 -14.10 21.55
C GLU A 295 22.53 -15.22 22.60
N GLY A 296 22.25 -16.46 22.21
CA GLY A 296 22.16 -17.62 23.08
C GLY A 296 20.73 -18.12 23.37
N LEU A 297 19.71 -17.56 22.73
CA LEU A 297 18.33 -18.06 22.82
C LEU A 297 18.12 -19.28 21.92
N THR A 298 17.18 -20.14 22.31
CA THR A 298 16.69 -21.20 21.41
C THR A 298 15.76 -20.60 20.36
N TYR A 299 15.51 -21.34 19.28
CA TYR A 299 14.51 -20.94 18.27
C TYR A 299 13.15 -20.67 18.91
N ASP A 300 12.68 -21.58 19.78
CA ASP A 300 11.37 -21.45 20.43
C ASP A 300 11.26 -20.20 21.31
N GLN A 301 12.36 -19.78 21.91
CA GLN A 301 12.43 -18.54 22.67
C GLN A 301 12.51 -17.32 21.74
N ALA A 302 13.32 -17.39 20.71
CA ALA A 302 13.52 -16.30 19.75
C ALA A 302 12.25 -15.97 18.97
N ILE A 303 11.49 -16.98 18.54
CA ILE A 303 10.26 -16.76 17.76
C ILE A 303 9.19 -16.01 18.56
N GLU A 304 9.12 -16.18 19.87
CA GLU A 304 8.19 -15.45 20.73
C GLU A 304 8.48 -13.94 20.69
N LEU A 305 9.75 -13.57 20.72
CA LEU A 305 10.18 -12.16 20.64
C LEU A 305 9.95 -11.57 19.26
N VAL A 306 10.28 -12.31 18.22
CA VAL A 306 10.12 -11.87 16.83
C VAL A 306 8.66 -11.68 16.49
N ARG A 307 7.80 -12.63 16.85
CA ARG A 307 6.34 -12.52 16.62
C ARG A 307 5.74 -11.32 17.33
N ALA A 308 6.08 -11.14 18.61
CA ALA A 308 5.54 -10.07 19.46
C ALA A 308 5.82 -8.66 18.89
N SER A 309 6.87 -8.50 18.11
CA SER A 309 7.30 -7.22 17.55
C SER A 309 7.14 -7.15 16.02
N SER A 310 6.32 -8.01 15.44
CA SER A 310 6.11 -8.07 13.99
C SER A 310 4.65 -7.83 13.61
N LEU A 311 4.44 -6.93 12.65
CA LEU A 311 3.16 -6.69 11.98
C LEU A 311 3.31 -7.06 10.51
N TYR A 312 2.37 -7.83 9.97
CA TYR A 312 2.26 -8.13 8.55
C TYR A 312 1.00 -7.51 7.97
N THR A 313 1.18 -6.63 6.99
CA THR A 313 0.09 -6.05 6.20
C THR A 313 0.01 -6.72 4.85
N VAL A 314 -1.10 -7.40 4.56
CA VAL A 314 -1.36 -8.03 3.28
C VAL A 314 -2.07 -7.06 2.34
N HIS A 315 -1.63 -7.01 1.09
CA HIS A 315 -2.25 -6.21 0.03
C HIS A 315 -2.90 -7.08 -1.06
N THR A 316 -2.57 -8.35 -1.08
CA THR A 316 -3.02 -9.31 -2.10
C THR A 316 -4.43 -9.81 -1.77
N PRO A 317 -5.38 -9.74 -2.73
CA PRO A 317 -6.77 -10.15 -2.49
C PRO A 317 -7.06 -11.62 -2.81
N VAL A 318 -6.12 -12.36 -3.42
CA VAL A 318 -6.29 -13.76 -3.87
C VAL A 318 -5.06 -14.60 -3.56
N PRO A 319 -5.22 -15.90 -3.21
CA PRO A 319 -4.09 -16.77 -2.88
C PRO A 319 -3.03 -16.87 -3.99
N ALA A 320 -3.46 -16.92 -5.25
CA ALA A 320 -2.57 -17.04 -6.41
C ALA A 320 -1.65 -15.82 -6.63
N GLY A 321 -1.96 -14.70 -6.01
CA GLY A 321 -1.16 -13.48 -6.09
C GLY A 321 0.01 -13.42 -5.09
N HIS A 322 0.12 -14.38 -4.17
CA HIS A 322 1.24 -14.45 -3.23
C HIS A 322 2.48 -15.03 -3.90
N ASP A 323 3.63 -14.75 -3.31
CA ASP A 323 4.91 -15.29 -3.78
C ASP A 323 5.13 -16.71 -3.21
N TYR A 324 5.32 -17.66 -4.12
CA TYR A 324 5.59 -19.06 -3.81
C TYR A 324 6.92 -19.47 -4.44
N PHE A 325 7.72 -20.21 -3.68
CA PHE A 325 9.01 -20.72 -4.15
C PHE A 325 9.09 -22.22 -3.99
N ASP A 326 9.51 -22.92 -5.06
CA ASP A 326 9.79 -24.34 -4.99
C ASP A 326 10.90 -24.63 -3.99
N GLU A 327 10.84 -25.78 -3.30
CA GLU A 327 11.82 -26.17 -2.28
C GLU A 327 13.25 -26.14 -2.82
N GLY A 328 13.48 -26.60 -4.04
CA GLY A 328 14.80 -26.61 -4.67
C GLY A 328 15.36 -25.21 -4.89
N LEU A 329 14.54 -24.27 -5.38
CA LEU A 329 14.94 -22.89 -5.58
C LEU A 329 15.18 -22.19 -4.23
N PHE A 330 14.25 -22.34 -3.29
CA PHE A 330 14.36 -21.74 -1.97
C PHE A 330 15.61 -22.25 -1.24
N GLY A 331 15.88 -23.57 -1.30
CA GLY A 331 17.06 -24.20 -0.70
C GLY A 331 18.39 -23.77 -1.30
N LYS A 332 18.39 -23.41 -2.58
CA LYS A 332 19.58 -22.90 -3.25
C LYS A 332 20.19 -21.68 -2.55
N TYR A 333 19.35 -20.79 -2.01
CA TYR A 333 19.77 -19.56 -1.34
C TYR A 333 19.58 -19.57 0.17
N MET A 334 18.60 -20.31 0.67
CA MET A 334 18.22 -20.30 2.07
C MET A 334 18.72 -21.51 2.88
N GLY A 335 19.41 -22.45 2.22
CA GLY A 335 19.84 -23.70 2.85
C GLY A 335 20.75 -23.57 4.06
N GLY A 336 21.50 -22.47 4.17
CA GLY A 336 22.36 -22.18 5.32
C GLY A 336 21.68 -21.55 6.52
N TYR A 337 20.44 -21.13 6.41
CA TYR A 337 19.75 -20.38 7.48
C TYR A 337 19.18 -21.26 8.60
N PRO A 338 18.64 -22.47 8.37
CA PRO A 338 18.13 -23.31 9.46
C PRO A 338 19.12 -23.54 10.58
N ALA A 339 20.39 -23.81 10.26
CA ALA A 339 21.42 -23.99 11.28
C ALA A 339 21.61 -22.74 12.15
N ARG A 340 21.54 -21.55 11.56
CA ARG A 340 21.61 -20.27 12.28
C ARG A 340 20.37 -19.99 13.12
N MET A 341 19.23 -20.52 12.73
CA MET A 341 17.96 -20.39 13.43
C MET A 341 17.79 -21.44 14.54
N GLY A 342 18.60 -22.49 14.53
CA GLY A 342 18.50 -23.59 15.48
C GLY A 342 17.37 -24.58 15.15
N ILE A 343 17.00 -24.70 13.88
CA ILE A 343 15.96 -25.61 13.35
C ILE A 343 16.47 -26.43 12.19
N THR A 344 15.67 -27.43 11.78
CA THR A 344 15.93 -28.22 10.59
C THR A 344 15.45 -27.50 9.33
N TRP A 345 15.89 -27.96 8.16
CA TRP A 345 15.39 -27.48 6.88
C TRP A 345 13.88 -27.68 6.73
N ASP A 346 13.38 -28.85 7.14
CA ASP A 346 11.94 -29.14 7.09
C ASP A 346 11.13 -28.19 7.99
N ASP A 347 11.66 -27.85 9.16
CA ASP A 347 11.04 -26.88 10.06
C ASP A 347 10.90 -25.49 9.38
N LEU A 348 11.93 -25.03 8.68
CA LEU A 348 11.85 -23.77 7.96
C LEU A 348 10.84 -23.83 6.82
N MET A 349 10.85 -24.88 6.02
CA MET A 349 9.87 -25.06 4.93
C MET A 349 8.44 -25.08 5.45
N ASP A 350 8.20 -25.75 6.59
CA ASP A 350 6.86 -25.87 7.19
C ASP A 350 6.30 -24.52 7.67
N LEU A 351 7.15 -23.54 7.99
CA LEU A 351 6.70 -22.19 8.33
C LEU A 351 6.07 -21.47 7.12
N GLY A 352 6.38 -21.89 5.91
CA GLY A 352 5.80 -21.35 4.68
C GLY A 352 4.69 -22.23 4.06
N ARG A 353 4.24 -23.26 4.76
CA ARG A 353 3.22 -24.22 4.30
C ARG A 353 1.95 -24.12 5.11
N ASN A 354 0.79 -24.21 4.45
CA ASN A 354 -0.50 -24.38 5.10
C ASN A 354 -0.60 -25.73 5.83
N ASN A 355 0.00 -26.77 5.27
CA ASN A 355 0.03 -28.13 5.83
C ASN A 355 1.48 -28.50 6.14
N PRO A 356 1.96 -28.28 7.38
CA PRO A 356 3.29 -28.70 7.79
C PRO A 356 3.52 -30.19 7.49
N GLY A 357 4.67 -30.52 6.90
CA GLY A 357 5.02 -31.86 6.48
C GLY A 357 4.57 -32.25 5.06
N ASP A 358 3.72 -31.46 4.42
CA ASP A 358 3.34 -31.68 3.02
C ASP A 358 4.42 -31.16 2.06
N LYS A 359 5.27 -32.07 1.61
CA LYS A 359 6.36 -31.75 0.66
C LYS A 359 5.89 -31.38 -0.75
N GLY A 360 4.60 -31.52 -1.05
CA GLY A 360 3.98 -31.03 -2.27
C GLY A 360 3.70 -29.53 -2.26
N GLU A 361 3.64 -28.90 -1.07
CA GLU A 361 3.46 -27.45 -0.96
C GLU A 361 4.76 -26.69 -1.12
N ARG A 362 4.73 -25.64 -1.93
CA ARG A 362 5.81 -24.67 -2.06
C ARG A 362 5.89 -23.76 -0.83
N PHE A 363 7.02 -23.13 -0.62
CA PHE A 363 7.18 -22.12 0.40
C PHE A 363 6.42 -20.84 0.00
N CYS A 364 5.43 -20.44 0.80
CA CYS A 364 4.66 -19.23 0.60
C CYS A 364 5.14 -18.13 1.55
N MET A 365 5.56 -17.00 1.00
CA MET A 365 6.06 -15.88 1.80
C MET A 365 5.00 -15.31 2.73
N SER A 366 3.76 -15.25 2.29
CA SER A 366 2.64 -14.75 3.10
C SER A 366 2.29 -15.69 4.26
N VAL A 367 2.37 -17.00 4.04
CA VAL A 367 2.19 -17.99 5.12
C VAL A 367 3.30 -17.84 6.15
N PHE A 368 4.54 -17.69 5.71
CA PHE A 368 5.68 -17.42 6.58
C PHE A 368 5.50 -16.12 7.38
N ALA A 369 5.05 -15.05 6.72
CA ALA A 369 4.75 -13.79 7.39
C ALA A 369 3.67 -13.95 8.48
N CYS A 370 2.60 -14.67 8.20
CA CYS A 370 1.55 -14.98 9.18
C CYS A 370 2.09 -15.78 10.38
N ASN A 371 2.92 -16.78 10.12
CA ASN A 371 3.49 -17.63 11.18
C ASN A 371 4.52 -16.91 12.05
N THR A 372 5.13 -15.86 11.55
CA THR A 372 6.19 -15.11 12.26
C THR A 372 5.76 -13.71 12.73
N SER A 373 4.49 -13.35 12.55
CA SER A 373 3.93 -12.07 13.00
C SER A 373 2.79 -12.29 13.98
N GLN A 374 2.78 -11.55 15.08
CA GLN A 374 1.67 -11.57 16.02
C GLN A 374 0.39 -11.00 15.41
N GLU A 375 0.53 -9.87 14.70
CA GLU A 375 -0.60 -9.18 14.12
C GLU A 375 -0.53 -9.26 12.58
N VAL A 376 -1.70 -9.45 11.98
CA VAL A 376 -1.89 -9.50 10.53
C VAL A 376 -3.09 -8.62 10.19
N ASN A 377 -2.95 -7.75 9.19
CA ASN A 377 -4.06 -6.89 8.78
C ASN A 377 -4.21 -6.79 7.26
N GLY A 378 -5.47 -6.69 6.84
CA GLY A 378 -5.84 -6.27 5.50
C GLY A 378 -5.89 -4.75 5.38
N VAL A 379 -6.18 -4.26 4.19
CA VAL A 379 -6.10 -2.83 3.82
C VAL A 379 -7.46 -2.16 3.60
N SER A 380 -8.54 -2.87 3.88
CA SER A 380 -9.92 -2.40 3.99
C SER A 380 -10.73 -3.39 4.81
N TRP A 381 -11.93 -2.99 5.23
CA TRP A 381 -12.82 -3.89 5.96
C TRP A 381 -13.11 -5.18 5.19
N LEU A 382 -13.52 -5.05 3.92
CA LEU A 382 -13.81 -6.20 3.06
C LEU A 382 -12.56 -7.07 2.84
N HIS A 383 -11.42 -6.43 2.58
CA HIS A 383 -10.15 -7.15 2.40
C HIS A 383 -9.72 -7.88 3.67
N GLY A 384 -9.99 -7.32 4.84
CA GLY A 384 -9.81 -8.01 6.11
C GLY A 384 -10.62 -9.32 6.17
N LYS A 385 -11.89 -9.29 5.74
CA LYS A 385 -12.74 -10.49 5.64
C LYS A 385 -12.22 -11.49 4.62
N VAL A 386 -11.84 -11.04 3.44
CA VAL A 386 -11.21 -11.88 2.40
C VAL A 386 -9.92 -12.51 2.93
N SER A 387 -9.11 -11.77 3.66
CA SER A 387 -7.85 -12.26 4.23
C SER A 387 -8.06 -13.26 5.36
N GLN A 388 -9.11 -13.12 6.16
CA GLN A 388 -9.51 -14.14 7.15
C GLN A 388 -9.79 -15.49 6.48
N GLU A 389 -10.55 -15.50 5.38
CA GLU A 389 -10.80 -16.71 4.61
C GLU A 389 -9.53 -17.25 3.93
N MET A 390 -8.72 -16.37 3.37
CA MET A 390 -7.51 -16.72 2.63
C MET A 390 -6.46 -17.39 3.53
N PHE A 391 -6.31 -16.94 4.75
CA PHE A 391 -5.33 -17.44 5.72
C PHE A 391 -5.90 -18.48 6.70
N ALA A 392 -7.20 -18.75 6.67
CA ALA A 392 -7.81 -19.76 7.52
C ALA A 392 -7.12 -21.13 7.46
N PRO A 393 -6.63 -21.63 6.31
CA PRO A 393 -5.90 -22.89 6.24
C PRO A 393 -4.64 -22.99 7.12
N ILE A 394 -4.04 -21.86 7.50
CA ILE A 394 -2.86 -21.81 8.39
C ILE A 394 -3.26 -22.24 9.81
N TRP A 395 -4.40 -21.77 10.29
CA TRP A 395 -4.85 -21.92 11.68
C TRP A 395 -6.03 -22.89 11.75
N LYS A 396 -5.71 -24.17 11.64
CA LYS A 396 -6.71 -25.25 11.63
C LYS A 396 -7.45 -25.35 12.95
N GLY A 397 -8.73 -25.68 12.86
CA GLY A 397 -9.62 -25.82 13.99
C GLY A 397 -10.42 -24.57 14.35
N TYR A 398 -10.24 -23.50 13.62
CA TYR A 398 -10.98 -22.24 13.77
C TYR A 398 -11.67 -21.86 12.45
N PHE A 399 -12.81 -21.19 12.56
CA PHE A 399 -13.53 -20.64 11.40
C PHE A 399 -12.89 -19.35 10.93
N PRO A 400 -13.05 -18.96 9.65
CA PRO A 400 -12.48 -17.74 9.11
C PRO A 400 -12.82 -16.50 9.95
N GLU A 401 -14.06 -16.34 10.40
CA GLU A 401 -14.50 -15.22 11.22
C GLU A 401 -13.89 -15.16 12.62
N GLU A 402 -13.23 -16.23 13.08
CA GLU A 402 -12.51 -16.27 14.35
C GLU A 402 -11.03 -15.87 14.23
N MET A 403 -10.53 -15.71 13.00
CA MET A 403 -9.12 -15.35 12.77
C MET A 403 -8.80 -13.97 13.31
N HIS A 404 -7.59 -13.80 13.83
CA HIS A 404 -7.09 -12.52 14.33
C HIS A 404 -6.61 -11.56 13.22
N VAL A 405 -6.96 -11.86 11.98
CA VAL A 405 -6.68 -10.96 10.86
C VAL A 405 -7.62 -9.76 10.94
N GLY A 406 -7.05 -8.60 11.23
CA GLY A 406 -7.76 -7.34 11.31
C GLY A 406 -7.67 -6.54 10.00
N TYR A 407 -7.96 -5.25 10.10
CA TYR A 407 -7.79 -4.33 9.00
C TYR A 407 -7.49 -2.92 9.48
N VAL A 408 -6.78 -2.18 8.63
CA VAL A 408 -6.70 -0.72 8.67
C VAL A 408 -6.92 -0.26 7.24
N THR A 409 -8.00 0.48 7.00
CA THR A 409 -8.31 0.96 5.66
C THR A 409 -7.28 1.98 5.22
N ASN A 410 -6.76 1.83 4.01
CA ASN A 410 -5.77 2.74 3.46
C ASN A 410 -6.32 4.17 3.40
N GLY A 411 -5.43 5.12 3.59
CA GLY A 411 -5.66 6.54 3.41
C GLY A 411 -4.60 7.16 2.49
N VAL A 412 -4.68 8.46 2.31
CA VAL A 412 -3.76 9.20 1.44
C VAL A 412 -3.16 10.41 2.16
N HIS A 413 -1.94 10.74 1.80
CA HIS A 413 -1.24 11.91 2.34
C HIS A 413 -1.83 13.18 1.73
N PHE A 414 -2.65 13.88 2.51
CA PHE A 414 -3.38 15.07 2.07
C PHE A 414 -2.47 16.13 1.42
N PRO A 415 -1.32 16.52 1.99
CA PRO A 415 -0.47 17.55 1.40
C PRO A 415 0.11 17.19 0.02
N THR A 416 0.28 15.89 -0.27
CA THR A 416 0.76 15.44 -1.57
C THR A 416 -0.33 15.53 -2.65
N TRP A 417 -1.56 15.11 -2.32
CA TRP A 417 -2.59 14.86 -3.33
C TRP A 417 -3.59 16.00 -3.50
N SER A 418 -3.74 16.87 -2.50
CA SER A 418 -4.58 18.06 -2.62
C SER A 418 -3.85 19.15 -3.41
N ALA A 419 -4.51 19.71 -4.43
CA ALA A 419 -3.97 20.80 -5.21
C ALA A 419 -3.80 22.06 -4.38
N THR A 420 -2.87 22.91 -4.79
CA THR A 420 -2.57 24.18 -4.09
C THR A 420 -3.83 25.04 -3.93
N GLU A 421 -4.67 25.11 -4.94
CA GLU A 421 -5.92 25.90 -4.93
C GLU A 421 -6.89 25.40 -3.86
N TRP A 422 -6.98 24.07 -3.67
CA TRP A 422 -7.79 23.47 -2.62
C TRP A 422 -7.17 23.67 -1.24
N LYS A 423 -5.86 23.57 -1.11
CA LYS A 423 -5.16 23.87 0.15
C LYS A 423 -5.40 25.32 0.59
N GLN A 424 -5.36 26.26 -0.35
CA GLN A 424 -5.64 27.67 -0.09
C GLN A 424 -7.10 27.90 0.33
N LEU A 425 -8.05 27.22 -0.30
CA LEU A 425 -9.45 27.26 0.06
C LEU A 425 -9.67 26.73 1.50
N TYR A 426 -9.07 25.59 1.81
CA TYR A 426 -9.16 25.01 3.15
C TYR A 426 -8.47 25.90 4.20
N ALA A 427 -7.31 26.46 3.89
CA ALA A 427 -6.61 27.39 4.79
C ALA A 427 -7.45 28.65 5.10
N LYS A 428 -8.22 29.12 4.13
CA LYS A 428 -9.08 30.30 4.29
C LYS A 428 -10.32 30.03 5.18
N HIS A 429 -10.89 28.83 5.09
CA HIS A 429 -12.21 28.51 5.66
C HIS A 429 -12.16 27.54 6.84
N PHE A 430 -11.12 26.73 6.97
CA PHE A 430 -10.98 25.73 8.01
C PHE A 430 -10.21 26.26 9.21
N ASP A 431 -10.42 25.67 10.38
CA ASP A 431 -9.63 25.91 11.58
C ASP A 431 -8.14 25.65 11.33
N GLU A 432 -7.27 26.45 11.94
CA GLU A 432 -5.82 26.31 11.77
C GLU A 432 -5.28 24.97 12.22
N ASN A 433 -5.97 24.27 13.13
CA ASN A 433 -5.60 22.91 13.55
C ASN A 433 -5.73 21.88 12.43
N PHE A 434 -6.38 22.20 11.32
CA PHE A 434 -6.47 21.34 10.14
C PHE A 434 -5.10 20.85 9.64
N TRP A 435 -4.09 21.70 9.72
CA TRP A 435 -2.76 21.32 9.26
C TRP A 435 -2.04 20.32 10.17
N TYR A 436 -2.52 20.18 11.41
CA TYR A 436 -1.97 19.22 12.38
C TYR A 436 -2.81 17.96 12.50
N ASP A 437 -4.08 18.03 12.16
CA ASP A 437 -5.01 16.90 12.26
C ASP A 437 -6.07 16.93 11.16
N GLN A 438 -5.73 16.38 9.98
CA GLN A 438 -6.69 16.24 8.88
C GLN A 438 -7.68 15.09 9.11
N SER A 439 -7.60 14.34 10.19
CA SER A 439 -8.53 13.25 10.50
C SER A 439 -9.72 13.69 11.38
N ASN A 440 -9.78 14.94 11.80
CA ASN A 440 -10.86 15.46 12.62
C ASN A 440 -12.07 15.85 11.76
N PRO A 441 -13.18 15.09 11.79
CA PRO A 441 -14.34 15.35 10.94
C PRO A 441 -14.99 16.72 11.17
N LYS A 442 -14.93 17.25 12.40
CA LYS A 442 -15.53 18.54 12.74
C LYS A 442 -14.90 19.71 11.99
N ILE A 443 -13.60 19.64 11.71
CA ILE A 443 -12.91 20.69 10.95
C ILE A 443 -13.41 20.70 9.51
N TRP A 444 -13.61 19.54 8.90
CA TRP A 444 -14.06 19.41 7.51
C TRP A 444 -15.50 19.85 7.30
N GLU A 445 -16.35 19.84 8.34
CA GLU A 445 -17.73 20.34 8.27
C GLU A 445 -17.81 21.82 7.87
N ALA A 446 -16.75 22.58 8.07
CA ALA A 446 -16.66 23.98 7.64
C ALA A 446 -16.83 24.16 6.12
N ILE A 447 -16.67 23.09 5.32
CA ILE A 447 -16.90 23.15 3.88
C ILE A 447 -18.33 23.55 3.53
N TYR A 448 -19.31 23.21 4.38
CA TYR A 448 -20.72 23.59 4.16
C TYR A 448 -20.93 25.10 4.22
N SER A 449 -20.07 25.83 4.89
CA SER A 449 -20.13 27.30 5.00
C SER A 449 -19.38 28.01 3.88
N VAL A 450 -18.65 27.29 3.05
CA VAL A 450 -17.94 27.89 1.89
C VAL A 450 -18.97 28.25 0.84
N PRO A 451 -18.91 29.48 0.25
CA PRO A 451 -19.82 29.86 -0.84
C PRO A 451 -19.74 28.89 -2.03
N ASP A 452 -20.88 28.50 -2.55
CA ASP A 452 -20.98 27.58 -3.69
C ASP A 452 -20.19 28.06 -4.91
N GLU A 453 -20.20 29.37 -5.16
CA GLU A 453 -19.44 29.98 -6.26
C GLU A 453 -17.95 29.78 -6.13
N GLU A 454 -17.41 29.83 -4.93
CA GLU A 454 -15.97 29.65 -4.66
C GLU A 454 -15.57 28.20 -4.96
N ILE A 455 -16.40 27.23 -4.57
CA ILE A 455 -16.17 25.82 -4.88
C ILE A 455 -16.22 25.56 -6.38
N TRP A 456 -17.25 26.09 -7.04
CA TRP A 456 -17.39 25.95 -8.49
C TRP A 456 -16.21 26.57 -9.25
N LYS A 457 -15.80 27.76 -8.86
CA LYS A 457 -14.67 28.47 -9.46
C LYS A 457 -13.38 27.69 -9.30
N THR A 458 -13.14 27.13 -8.13
CA THR A 458 -11.96 26.31 -7.86
C THR A 458 -11.97 25.03 -8.72
N ARG A 459 -13.10 24.34 -8.81
CA ARG A 459 -13.24 23.17 -9.68
C ARG A 459 -12.98 23.50 -11.15
N MET A 460 -13.56 24.59 -11.64
CA MET A 460 -13.38 25.00 -13.04
C MET A 460 -11.93 25.40 -13.34
N ALA A 461 -11.27 26.08 -12.42
CA ALA A 461 -9.86 26.41 -12.56
C ALA A 461 -8.99 25.14 -12.67
N MET A 462 -9.25 24.12 -11.85
CA MET A 462 -8.52 22.87 -11.89
C MET A 462 -8.79 22.08 -13.17
N LYS A 463 -10.04 22.04 -13.61
CA LYS A 463 -10.41 21.40 -14.87
C LYS A 463 -9.71 22.08 -16.07
N ASN A 464 -9.71 23.39 -16.12
CA ASN A 464 -9.03 24.14 -17.19
C ASN A 464 -7.53 23.87 -17.23
N LYS A 465 -6.88 23.80 -16.07
CA LYS A 465 -5.45 23.43 -15.98
C LYS A 465 -5.20 22.03 -16.54
N LEU A 466 -6.07 21.06 -16.23
CA LEU A 466 -5.96 19.71 -16.76
C LEU A 466 -6.14 19.69 -18.27
N ILE A 467 -7.16 20.37 -18.79
CA ILE A 467 -7.44 20.43 -20.24
C ILE A 467 -6.29 21.08 -20.99
N ASP A 468 -5.71 22.16 -20.48
CA ASP A 468 -4.53 22.79 -21.08
C ASP A 468 -3.32 21.85 -21.10
N TYR A 469 -3.13 21.10 -20.02
CA TYR A 469 -2.10 20.06 -19.95
C TYR A 469 -2.33 18.96 -21.02
N VAL A 470 -3.57 18.43 -21.10
CA VAL A 470 -3.94 17.41 -22.10
C VAL A 470 -3.68 17.91 -23.53
N ARG A 471 -4.08 19.13 -23.85
CA ARG A 471 -3.82 19.74 -25.16
C ARG A 471 -2.33 19.82 -25.49
N LYS A 472 -1.51 20.24 -24.53
CA LYS A 472 -0.05 20.34 -24.71
C LYS A 472 0.60 18.98 -24.91
N GLU A 473 0.27 18.01 -24.06
CA GLU A 473 0.81 16.66 -24.16
C GLU A 473 0.37 15.93 -25.42
N TYR A 474 -0.87 16.08 -25.82
CA TYR A 474 -1.36 15.44 -27.03
C TYR A 474 -0.66 15.95 -28.28
N ARG A 475 -0.39 17.25 -28.36
CA ARG A 475 0.42 17.83 -29.48
C ARG A 475 1.84 17.27 -29.50
N LYS A 476 2.43 17.08 -28.34
CA LYS A 476 3.81 16.59 -28.20
C LYS A 476 3.93 15.10 -28.55
N THR A 477 3.03 14.29 -28.05
CA THR A 477 3.04 12.84 -28.27
C THR A 477 2.55 12.44 -29.66
N TRP A 478 1.78 13.30 -30.29
CA TRP A 478 1.33 13.04 -31.67
C TRP A 478 2.47 12.81 -32.66
N LEU A 479 3.54 13.59 -32.57
CA LEU A 479 4.74 13.41 -33.41
C LEU A 479 5.35 12.00 -33.26
N ASN A 480 5.26 11.42 -32.09
CA ASN A 480 5.75 10.07 -31.81
C ASN A 480 4.77 9.00 -32.32
N ASN A 481 3.49 9.28 -32.28
CA ASN A 481 2.43 8.34 -32.64
C ASN A 481 2.07 8.36 -34.13
N GLN A 482 2.67 9.24 -34.90
CA GLN A 482 2.50 9.35 -36.35
C GLN A 482 1.05 9.32 -36.84
N GLY A 483 0.13 9.88 -36.03
CA GLY A 483 -1.27 9.96 -36.40
C GLY A 483 -1.50 10.97 -37.55
N ASP A 484 -2.67 10.88 -38.13
CA ASP A 484 -3.11 11.87 -39.13
C ASP A 484 -3.18 13.27 -38.49
N PRO A 485 -2.47 14.28 -38.97
CA PRO A 485 -2.49 15.65 -38.43
C PRO A 485 -3.90 16.21 -38.28
N SER A 486 -4.79 15.92 -39.24
CA SER A 486 -6.17 16.39 -39.21
C SER A 486 -6.97 15.86 -38.01
N ARG A 487 -6.66 14.65 -37.55
CA ARG A 487 -7.27 14.03 -36.36
C ARG A 487 -6.84 14.74 -35.12
N VAL A 488 -5.56 15.11 -35.00
CA VAL A 488 -5.03 15.83 -33.82
C VAL A 488 -5.69 17.19 -33.69
N VAL A 489 -5.75 17.95 -34.78
CA VAL A 489 -6.44 19.24 -34.78
C VAL A 489 -7.93 19.06 -34.41
N SER A 490 -8.60 18.11 -35.03
CA SER A 490 -10.01 17.82 -34.74
C SER A 490 -10.24 17.41 -33.30
N LEU A 491 -9.36 16.59 -32.71
CA LEU A 491 -9.44 16.20 -31.31
C LEU A 491 -9.30 17.41 -30.40
N LEU A 492 -8.25 18.24 -30.61
CA LEU A 492 -8.00 19.42 -29.80
C LEU A 492 -9.13 20.44 -29.85
N ASP A 493 -9.78 20.59 -31.02
CA ASP A 493 -10.94 21.46 -31.18
C ASP A 493 -12.20 20.92 -30.51
N LYS A 494 -12.32 19.60 -30.38
CA LYS A 494 -13.48 18.95 -29.73
C LYS A 494 -13.40 18.89 -28.22
N ILE A 495 -12.22 19.12 -27.63
CA ILE A 495 -12.11 19.16 -26.17
C ILE A 495 -12.89 20.36 -25.63
N ASN A 496 -13.95 20.06 -24.88
CA ASN A 496 -14.86 21.06 -24.34
C ASN A 496 -14.62 21.24 -22.83
N PRO A 497 -14.11 22.41 -22.39
CA PRO A 497 -13.88 22.67 -20.98
C PRO A 497 -15.17 22.77 -20.15
N ASN A 498 -16.31 22.92 -20.79
CA ASN A 498 -17.60 22.96 -20.11
C ASN A 498 -18.29 21.60 -20.02
N ALA A 499 -17.76 20.57 -20.68
CA ALA A 499 -18.30 19.22 -20.60
C ALA A 499 -17.95 18.57 -19.26
N LEU A 500 -18.83 17.71 -18.77
CA LEU A 500 -18.50 16.81 -17.65
C LEU A 500 -17.30 15.96 -18.03
N LEU A 501 -16.29 15.94 -17.20
CA LEU A 501 -15.03 15.23 -17.43
C LEU A 501 -14.90 14.09 -16.44
N ILE A 502 -14.80 12.86 -16.94
CA ILE A 502 -14.65 11.63 -16.14
C ILE A 502 -13.26 11.06 -16.36
N GLY A 503 -12.55 10.79 -15.28
CA GLY A 503 -11.21 10.21 -15.30
C GLY A 503 -11.18 8.76 -14.87
N PHE A 504 -10.38 7.96 -15.57
CA PHE A 504 -10.04 6.58 -15.22
C PHE A 504 -8.52 6.43 -15.35
N GLY A 505 -7.83 6.30 -14.21
CA GLY A 505 -6.37 6.15 -14.18
C GLY A 505 -5.98 5.00 -13.25
N ARG A 506 -5.47 3.90 -13.82
CA ARG A 506 -5.14 2.68 -13.09
C ARG A 506 -4.07 1.86 -13.79
N ARG A 507 -3.48 0.92 -13.05
CA ARG A 507 -2.79 -0.20 -13.69
C ARG A 507 -3.82 -1.01 -14.51
N PHE A 508 -3.48 -1.36 -15.74
CA PHE A 508 -4.32 -2.18 -16.61
C PHE A 508 -4.09 -3.65 -16.29
N ALA A 509 -4.99 -4.19 -15.50
CA ALA A 509 -5.13 -5.61 -15.20
C ALA A 509 -6.59 -6.00 -15.44
N THR A 510 -6.85 -7.26 -15.82
CA THR A 510 -8.17 -7.74 -16.23
C THR A 510 -9.26 -7.44 -15.19
N TYR A 511 -8.98 -7.66 -13.90
CA TYR A 511 -9.98 -7.46 -12.85
C TYR A 511 -10.41 -6.01 -12.63
N LYS A 512 -9.61 -5.04 -13.07
CA LYS A 512 -9.93 -3.61 -12.98
C LYS A 512 -10.93 -3.15 -14.05
N ARG A 513 -11.20 -4.02 -15.01
CA ARG A 513 -12.26 -3.88 -16.03
C ARG A 513 -12.27 -2.53 -16.75
N ALA A 514 -11.11 -2.10 -17.22
CA ALA A 514 -11.03 -0.87 -18.02
C ALA A 514 -11.94 -0.88 -19.26
N HIS A 515 -12.30 -2.08 -19.75
CA HIS A 515 -13.20 -2.31 -20.89
C HIS A 515 -14.68 -2.13 -20.57
N LEU A 516 -15.07 -2.05 -19.30
CA LEU A 516 -16.47 -2.14 -18.88
C LEU A 516 -17.35 -1.05 -19.52
N LEU A 517 -16.84 0.18 -19.59
CA LEU A 517 -17.53 1.30 -20.22
C LEU A 517 -17.81 1.06 -21.73
N PHE A 518 -17.05 0.18 -22.37
CA PHE A 518 -17.14 -0.11 -23.81
C PHE A 518 -17.95 -1.37 -24.14
N THR A 519 -18.71 -1.88 -23.20
CA THR A 519 -19.54 -3.09 -23.35
C THR A 519 -20.68 -2.85 -24.37
N ASP A 520 -21.28 -1.68 -24.35
CA ASP A 520 -22.30 -1.23 -25.30
C ASP A 520 -21.87 0.08 -25.95
N LEU A 521 -21.22 -0.01 -27.10
CA LEU A 521 -20.68 1.14 -27.81
C LEU A 521 -21.76 2.04 -28.39
N ASP A 522 -22.93 1.49 -28.79
CA ASP A 522 -24.03 2.28 -29.32
C ASP A 522 -24.62 3.18 -28.22
N ARG A 523 -24.84 2.63 -27.05
CA ARG A 523 -25.33 3.39 -25.91
C ARG A 523 -24.31 4.44 -25.44
N LEU A 524 -23.03 4.07 -25.37
CA LEU A 524 -21.95 5.01 -25.03
C LEU A 524 -21.86 6.15 -26.05
N SER A 525 -21.99 5.85 -27.36
CA SER A 525 -21.98 6.87 -28.40
C SER A 525 -23.13 7.88 -28.21
N LYS A 526 -24.32 7.41 -27.88
CA LYS A 526 -25.46 8.30 -27.58
C LYS A 526 -25.19 9.19 -26.38
N ILE A 527 -24.54 8.65 -25.32
CA ILE A 527 -24.21 9.40 -24.12
C ILE A 527 -23.21 10.51 -24.42
N VAL A 528 -22.10 10.17 -25.09
CA VAL A 528 -21.00 11.15 -25.33
C VAL A 528 -21.32 12.17 -26.40
N ASN A 529 -22.29 11.90 -27.29
CA ASN A 529 -22.71 12.80 -28.37
C ASN A 529 -24.01 13.55 -28.06
N ASN A 530 -24.55 13.45 -26.86
CA ASN A 530 -25.70 14.22 -26.45
C ASN A 530 -25.33 15.71 -26.36
N PRO A 531 -25.94 16.60 -27.19
CA PRO A 531 -25.58 18.01 -27.23
C PRO A 531 -26.00 18.76 -25.96
N ASP A 532 -27.00 18.29 -25.25
CA ASP A 532 -27.52 18.91 -24.02
C ASP A 532 -26.68 18.51 -22.78
N TYR A 533 -26.09 17.33 -22.82
CA TYR A 533 -25.31 16.76 -21.73
C TYR A 533 -23.95 16.25 -22.23
N PRO A 534 -23.07 17.14 -22.71
CA PRO A 534 -21.77 16.69 -23.20
C PRO A 534 -20.91 16.08 -22.08
N VAL A 535 -20.26 14.96 -22.39
CA VAL A 535 -19.38 14.26 -21.46
C VAL A 535 -18.13 13.76 -22.19
N GLN A 536 -17.00 13.83 -21.50
CA GLN A 536 -15.71 13.39 -22.00
C GLN A 536 -15.02 12.49 -20.97
N PHE A 537 -14.25 11.52 -21.49
CA PHE A 537 -13.52 10.55 -20.66
C PHE A 537 -12.02 10.63 -20.91
N LEU A 538 -11.25 10.66 -19.85
CA LEU A 538 -9.79 10.53 -19.88
C LEU A 538 -9.40 9.17 -19.31
N PHE A 539 -8.74 8.35 -20.11
CA PHE A 539 -8.17 7.07 -19.70
C PHE A 539 -6.66 7.17 -19.68
N THR A 540 -6.05 6.57 -18.68
CA THR A 540 -4.59 6.42 -18.61
C THR A 540 -4.25 5.21 -17.76
N GLY A 541 -3.10 4.62 -18.00
CA GLY A 541 -2.59 3.50 -17.21
C GLY A 541 -1.54 2.69 -17.93
N LYS A 542 -0.78 1.95 -17.16
CA LYS A 542 0.25 1.02 -17.63
C LYS A 542 -0.19 -0.41 -17.37
N ALA A 543 0.10 -1.31 -18.30
CA ALA A 543 0.05 -2.75 -18.07
C ALA A 543 1.45 -3.26 -17.75
N HIS A 544 1.56 -4.29 -16.91
CA HIS A 544 2.87 -4.93 -16.68
C HIS A 544 3.44 -5.40 -18.03
N PRO A 545 4.78 -5.30 -18.27
CA PRO A 545 5.37 -5.71 -19.55
C PRO A 545 5.12 -7.16 -19.96
N HIS A 546 4.80 -8.04 -19.00
CA HIS A 546 4.43 -9.44 -19.25
C HIS A 546 2.90 -9.68 -19.28
N ASP A 547 2.09 -8.67 -19.05
CA ASP A 547 0.63 -8.77 -19.08
C ASP A 547 0.08 -8.42 -20.45
N GLY A 548 0.02 -9.40 -21.34
CA GLY A 548 -0.52 -9.24 -22.70
C GLY A 548 -1.99 -8.87 -22.73
N ALA A 549 -2.80 -9.36 -21.79
CA ALA A 549 -4.22 -9.04 -21.68
C ALA A 549 -4.43 -7.56 -21.31
N GLY A 550 -3.70 -7.05 -20.32
CA GLY A 550 -3.73 -5.64 -19.93
C GLY A 550 -3.29 -4.72 -21.08
N GLN A 551 -2.23 -5.07 -21.79
CA GLN A 551 -1.76 -4.34 -22.97
C GLN A 551 -2.81 -4.34 -24.10
N GLY A 552 -3.52 -5.46 -24.29
CA GLY A 552 -4.62 -5.57 -25.23
C GLY A 552 -5.80 -4.65 -24.92
N LEU A 553 -6.11 -4.44 -23.64
CA LEU A 553 -7.14 -3.49 -23.19
C LEU A 553 -6.75 -2.05 -23.54
N ILE A 554 -5.50 -1.66 -23.36
CA ILE A 554 -4.99 -0.33 -23.74
C ILE A 554 -5.17 -0.13 -25.24
N LYS A 555 -4.74 -1.09 -26.05
CA LYS A 555 -4.86 -1.06 -27.51
C LYS A 555 -6.31 -0.92 -27.94
N ARG A 556 -7.22 -1.66 -27.33
CA ARG A 556 -8.67 -1.63 -27.62
C ARG A 556 -9.26 -0.24 -27.33
N ILE A 557 -8.93 0.38 -26.22
CA ILE A 557 -9.41 1.72 -25.88
C ILE A 557 -8.90 2.76 -26.88
N ILE A 558 -7.65 2.66 -27.28
CA ILE A 558 -7.06 3.57 -28.28
C ILE A 558 -7.76 3.42 -29.63
N GLU A 559 -8.03 2.20 -30.08
CA GLU A 559 -8.78 1.94 -31.31
C GLU A 559 -10.18 2.56 -31.27
N ILE A 560 -10.89 2.40 -30.16
CA ILE A 560 -12.21 3.01 -29.94
C ILE A 560 -12.13 4.54 -29.97
N SER A 561 -11.12 5.12 -29.29
CA SER A 561 -10.92 6.56 -29.20
C SER A 561 -10.74 7.26 -30.58
N ARG A 562 -10.31 6.50 -31.57
CA ARG A 562 -10.08 6.99 -32.95
C ARG A 562 -11.30 6.94 -33.82
N ARG A 563 -12.38 6.29 -33.40
CA ARG A 563 -13.62 6.23 -34.18
C ARG A 563 -14.27 7.61 -34.26
N PRO A 564 -14.90 7.99 -35.36
CA PRO A 564 -15.50 9.32 -35.53
C PRO A 564 -16.46 9.71 -34.41
N GLU A 565 -17.29 8.78 -33.92
CA GLU A 565 -18.25 9.00 -32.83
C GLU A 565 -17.62 9.27 -31.46
N PHE A 566 -16.37 8.83 -31.27
CA PHE A 566 -15.65 8.95 -29.98
C PHE A 566 -14.48 9.94 -30.02
N LEU A 567 -14.11 10.43 -31.18
CA LEU A 567 -12.97 11.33 -31.34
C LEU A 567 -13.16 12.61 -30.52
N GLY A 568 -12.22 12.90 -29.62
CA GLY A 568 -12.30 14.01 -28.68
C GLY A 568 -13.23 13.79 -27.49
N LYS A 569 -13.94 12.64 -27.43
CA LYS A 569 -14.84 12.25 -26.35
C LYS A 569 -14.21 11.19 -25.44
N ILE A 570 -13.45 10.28 -26.02
CA ILE A 570 -12.64 9.26 -25.34
C ILE A 570 -11.19 9.56 -25.68
N ILE A 571 -10.39 9.87 -24.65
CA ILE A 571 -8.99 10.25 -24.82
C ILE A 571 -8.13 9.35 -23.93
N PHE A 572 -7.09 8.74 -24.52
CA PHE A 572 -6.09 7.99 -23.77
C PHE A 572 -4.81 8.82 -23.63
N LEU A 573 -4.33 8.97 -22.39
CA LEU A 573 -3.08 9.66 -22.06
C LEU A 573 -2.02 8.61 -21.74
N GLU A 574 -0.85 8.71 -22.37
CA GLU A 574 0.24 7.79 -22.12
C GLU A 574 1.08 8.17 -20.88
N ASN A 575 1.79 7.18 -20.38
CA ASN A 575 2.74 7.30 -19.29
C ASN A 575 2.13 7.78 -17.95
N TYR A 576 1.22 6.99 -17.41
CA TYR A 576 0.63 7.25 -16.09
C TYR A 576 1.69 7.17 -14.99
N ASP A 577 1.95 8.28 -14.33
CA ASP A 577 2.87 8.42 -13.21
C ASP A 577 2.25 9.28 -12.11
N MET A 578 2.96 9.55 -11.04
CA MET A 578 2.46 10.38 -9.93
C MET A 578 2.16 11.81 -10.37
N GLN A 579 2.89 12.36 -11.31
CA GLN A 579 2.68 13.71 -11.81
C GLN A 579 1.35 13.82 -12.57
N LEU A 580 1.08 12.87 -13.49
CA LEU A 580 -0.19 12.81 -14.20
C LEU A 580 -1.35 12.47 -13.25
N ALA A 581 -1.13 11.57 -12.30
CA ALA A 581 -2.12 11.22 -11.29
C ALA A 581 -2.59 12.44 -10.49
N ARG A 582 -1.66 13.27 -10.01
CA ARG A 582 -1.98 14.50 -9.27
C ARG A 582 -2.85 15.47 -10.09
N ARG A 583 -2.59 15.57 -11.39
CA ARG A 583 -3.38 16.41 -12.31
C ARG A 583 -4.77 15.86 -12.54
N LEU A 584 -4.90 14.56 -12.72
CA LEU A 584 -6.19 13.89 -12.97
C LEU A 584 -7.09 13.94 -11.75
N VAL A 585 -6.59 13.54 -10.57
CA VAL A 585 -7.40 13.49 -9.34
C VAL A 585 -7.84 14.87 -8.84
N SER A 586 -7.23 15.94 -9.35
CA SER A 586 -7.63 17.31 -9.06
C SER A 586 -8.40 18.00 -10.18
N GLY A 587 -8.30 17.51 -11.42
CA GLY A 587 -8.84 18.20 -12.60
C GLY A 587 -10.11 17.62 -13.17
N VAL A 588 -10.39 16.33 -13.04
CA VAL A 588 -11.62 15.73 -13.51
C VAL A 588 -12.82 16.07 -12.61
N ASP A 589 -14.04 15.93 -13.10
CA ASP A 589 -15.25 16.12 -12.30
C ASP A 589 -15.64 14.85 -11.56
N ILE A 590 -15.47 13.69 -12.19
CA ILE A 590 -15.74 12.37 -11.64
C ILE A 590 -14.51 11.48 -11.76
N TRP A 591 -14.25 10.72 -10.71
CA TRP A 591 -13.27 9.64 -10.69
C TRP A 591 -14.00 8.29 -10.75
N LEU A 592 -13.74 7.53 -11.81
CA LEU A 592 -14.41 6.26 -12.09
C LEU A 592 -13.53 5.07 -11.75
N ASN A 593 -14.08 4.10 -11.01
CA ASN A 593 -13.45 2.82 -10.69
C ASN A 593 -14.41 1.66 -10.91
N THR A 594 -13.99 0.68 -11.69
CA THR A 594 -14.83 -0.46 -12.11
C THR A 594 -14.23 -1.83 -11.80
N PRO A 595 -13.66 -2.06 -10.60
CA PRO A 595 -13.05 -3.35 -10.29
C PRO A 595 -14.06 -4.49 -10.24
N THR A 596 -13.58 -5.71 -10.42
CA THR A 596 -14.36 -6.93 -10.14
C THR A 596 -14.34 -7.17 -8.64
N ARG A 597 -15.48 -7.05 -7.99
CA ARG A 597 -15.62 -7.31 -6.56
C ARG A 597 -15.38 -8.79 -6.24
N PRO A 598 -14.62 -9.18 -5.18
CA PRO A 598 -13.93 -8.35 -4.16
C PRO A 598 -12.42 -8.19 -4.43
N LEU A 599 -12.00 -8.09 -5.66
CA LEU A 599 -10.59 -8.15 -6.05
C LEU A 599 -9.81 -6.85 -5.87
N GLU A 600 -10.48 -5.73 -5.62
CA GLU A 600 -9.80 -4.49 -5.21
C GLU A 600 -9.62 -4.50 -3.69
N ALA A 601 -8.39 -4.68 -3.23
CA ALA A 601 -8.09 -4.79 -1.80
C ALA A 601 -8.45 -3.51 -1.03
N SER A 602 -8.10 -2.36 -1.54
CA SER A 602 -8.50 -1.07 -1.00
C SER A 602 -8.81 -0.08 -2.12
N GLY A 603 -7.83 0.24 -2.97
CA GLY A 603 -7.84 1.44 -3.79
C GLY A 603 -7.59 2.68 -2.92
N THR A 604 -7.01 3.71 -3.52
CA THR A 604 -6.76 5.01 -2.85
C THR A 604 -6.97 6.20 -3.77
N SER A 605 -7.10 5.97 -5.07
CA SER A 605 -7.23 7.05 -6.06
C SER A 605 -8.50 7.88 -5.87
N GLY A 606 -9.62 7.24 -5.54
CA GLY A 606 -10.87 7.93 -5.23
C GLY A 606 -10.78 8.78 -3.96
N GLU A 607 -10.01 8.37 -2.97
CA GLU A 607 -9.74 9.15 -1.77
C GLU A 607 -8.96 10.43 -2.08
N LYS A 608 -7.99 10.36 -2.98
CA LYS A 608 -7.24 11.53 -3.48
C LYS A 608 -8.16 12.51 -4.20
N ALA A 609 -9.06 11.96 -5.02
CA ALA A 609 -10.02 12.75 -5.77
C ALA A 609 -10.96 13.55 -4.88
N LEU A 610 -11.49 12.96 -3.81
CA LEU A 610 -12.39 13.63 -2.86
C LEU A 610 -11.82 14.93 -2.31
N MET A 611 -10.54 14.95 -2.01
CA MET A 611 -9.86 16.10 -1.38
C MET A 611 -9.72 17.29 -2.33
N ASN A 612 -10.00 17.08 -3.61
CA ASN A 612 -9.97 18.09 -4.66
C ASN A 612 -11.37 18.41 -5.23
N GLY A 613 -12.43 18.08 -4.51
CA GLY A 613 -13.79 18.30 -4.97
C GLY A 613 -14.18 17.47 -6.17
N VAL A 614 -13.47 16.38 -6.45
CA VAL A 614 -13.79 15.40 -7.48
C VAL A 614 -14.69 14.34 -6.87
N VAL A 615 -15.78 13.99 -7.54
CA VAL A 615 -16.77 13.05 -7.02
C VAL A 615 -16.41 11.63 -7.42
N ASN A 616 -16.49 10.70 -6.48
CA ASN A 616 -16.16 9.30 -6.71
C ASN A 616 -17.38 8.52 -7.23
N PHE A 617 -17.15 7.72 -8.28
CA PHE A 617 -18.11 6.79 -8.88
C PHE A 617 -17.47 5.42 -9.02
N SER A 618 -17.88 4.45 -8.25
CA SER A 618 -17.22 3.17 -8.17
C SER A 618 -18.14 2.02 -7.83
N VAL A 619 -17.68 0.82 -8.16
CA VAL A 619 -18.19 -0.43 -7.59
C VAL A 619 -17.94 -0.39 -6.08
N LEU A 620 -18.85 -0.97 -5.29
CA LEU A 620 -18.73 -1.10 -3.83
C LEU A 620 -17.70 -2.18 -3.47
N ASP A 621 -16.45 -1.84 -3.66
CA ASP A 621 -15.29 -2.68 -3.39
C ASP A 621 -14.19 -1.87 -2.69
N GLY A 622 -13.31 -2.55 -1.96
CA GLY A 622 -12.25 -1.89 -1.23
C GLY A 622 -12.77 -0.80 -0.28
N TRP A 623 -12.11 0.35 -0.31
CA TRP A 623 -12.46 1.48 0.58
C TRP A 623 -13.86 2.06 0.32
N TRP A 624 -14.35 1.98 -0.93
CA TRP A 624 -15.64 2.58 -1.28
C TRP A 624 -16.83 1.86 -0.65
N LEU A 625 -16.71 0.58 -0.32
CA LEU A 625 -17.72 -0.12 0.46
C LEU A 625 -17.96 0.53 1.83
N GLU A 626 -16.91 1.09 2.43
CA GLU A 626 -16.95 1.80 3.71
C GLU A 626 -17.24 3.28 3.53
N GLY A 627 -16.68 3.89 2.49
CA GLY A 627 -16.69 5.33 2.26
C GLY A 627 -17.95 5.87 1.62
N TYR A 628 -18.67 5.05 0.86
CA TYR A 628 -19.86 5.50 0.15
C TYR A 628 -20.92 6.06 1.11
N ARG A 629 -21.43 7.23 0.75
CA ARG A 629 -22.58 7.87 1.39
C ARG A 629 -23.51 8.35 0.30
N GLU A 630 -24.82 8.12 0.47
CA GLU A 630 -25.84 8.65 -0.42
C GLU A 630 -25.77 10.19 -0.50
N GLY A 631 -25.79 10.73 -1.69
CA GLY A 631 -25.65 12.18 -1.90
C GLY A 631 -24.21 12.72 -1.84
N ALA A 632 -23.22 11.84 -1.69
CA ALA A 632 -21.80 12.20 -1.61
C ALA A 632 -20.94 11.52 -2.71
N GLY A 633 -21.57 10.93 -3.68
CA GLY A 633 -20.94 10.19 -4.78
C GLY A 633 -21.89 9.13 -5.29
N TRP A 634 -21.41 8.27 -6.18
CA TRP A 634 -22.19 7.20 -6.77
C TRP A 634 -21.54 5.84 -6.62
N ALA A 635 -22.37 4.83 -6.46
CA ALA A 635 -21.96 3.45 -6.34
C ALA A 635 -22.89 2.53 -7.15
N LEU A 636 -22.34 1.42 -7.62
CA LEU A 636 -23.15 0.31 -8.07
C LEU A 636 -23.63 -0.41 -6.81
N THR A 637 -24.90 -0.24 -6.45
CA THR A 637 -25.44 -0.71 -5.18
C THR A 637 -25.73 -2.21 -5.12
N GLU A 638 -25.79 -2.88 -6.26
CA GLU A 638 -25.89 -4.34 -6.31
C GLU A 638 -24.61 -4.98 -5.76
N LYS A 639 -24.75 -5.67 -4.65
CA LYS A 639 -23.64 -6.33 -3.95
C LYS A 639 -23.47 -7.80 -4.34
N ARG A 640 -24.37 -8.32 -5.15
CA ARG A 640 -24.28 -9.70 -5.61
C ARG A 640 -23.16 -9.89 -6.61
N THR A 641 -22.43 -10.96 -6.44
CA THR A 641 -21.42 -11.39 -7.41
C THR A 641 -21.97 -12.61 -8.15
N TYR A 642 -22.05 -12.53 -9.47
CA TYR A 642 -22.49 -13.63 -10.30
C TYR A 642 -21.28 -14.49 -10.71
N GLN A 643 -21.46 -15.78 -10.80
CA GLN A 643 -20.38 -16.69 -11.23
C GLN A 643 -19.99 -16.49 -12.70
N ASN A 644 -20.95 -16.08 -13.54
CA ASN A 644 -20.69 -15.75 -14.92
C ASN A 644 -20.18 -14.29 -15.01
N GLN A 645 -18.90 -14.13 -15.29
CA GLN A 645 -18.25 -12.82 -15.37
C GLN A 645 -18.79 -11.95 -16.49
N GLU A 646 -19.11 -12.53 -17.64
CA GLU A 646 -19.69 -11.78 -18.77
C GLU A 646 -21.07 -11.21 -18.42
N TYR A 647 -21.89 -11.99 -17.72
CA TYR A 647 -23.18 -11.52 -17.22
C TYR A 647 -23.03 -10.41 -16.18
N GLN A 648 -22.08 -10.55 -15.28
CA GLN A 648 -21.75 -9.52 -14.30
C GLN A 648 -21.31 -8.22 -14.98
N ASP A 649 -20.46 -8.32 -15.99
CA ASP A 649 -19.96 -7.16 -16.74
C ASP A 649 -21.09 -6.44 -17.50
N GLN A 650 -22.01 -7.19 -18.10
CA GLN A 650 -23.17 -6.62 -18.76
C GLN A 650 -24.07 -5.85 -17.79
N LEU A 651 -24.35 -6.41 -16.63
CA LEU A 651 -25.17 -5.78 -15.61
C LEU A 651 -24.51 -4.52 -15.04
N ASP A 652 -23.24 -4.60 -14.74
CA ASP A 652 -22.48 -3.48 -14.17
C ASP A 652 -22.35 -2.34 -15.20
N ALA A 653 -22.08 -2.65 -16.45
CA ALA A 653 -22.04 -1.66 -17.52
C ALA A 653 -23.38 -0.97 -17.71
N ALA A 654 -24.47 -1.73 -17.76
CA ALA A 654 -25.82 -1.18 -17.87
C ALA A 654 -26.18 -0.26 -16.71
N THR A 655 -25.74 -0.62 -15.49
CA THR A 655 -25.93 0.20 -14.29
C THR A 655 -25.15 1.51 -14.38
N ILE A 656 -23.91 1.47 -14.84
CA ILE A 656 -23.09 2.67 -15.05
C ILE A 656 -23.75 3.63 -16.05
N TYR A 657 -24.20 3.12 -17.18
CA TYR A 657 -24.87 3.93 -18.19
C TYR A 657 -26.16 4.56 -17.63
N SER A 658 -26.96 3.78 -16.91
CA SER A 658 -28.22 4.28 -16.31
C SER A 658 -27.95 5.38 -15.29
N ILE A 659 -26.95 5.22 -14.43
CA ILE A 659 -26.59 6.23 -13.44
C ILE A 659 -26.10 7.51 -14.13
N LEU A 660 -25.29 7.40 -15.17
CA LEU A 660 -24.85 8.55 -15.97
C LEU A 660 -26.05 9.29 -16.60
N GLU A 661 -26.94 8.56 -17.27
CA GLU A 661 -28.05 9.13 -18.00
C GLU A 661 -29.14 9.73 -17.11
N GLN A 662 -29.45 9.08 -15.99
CA GLN A 662 -30.60 9.41 -15.15
C GLN A 662 -30.25 10.27 -13.94
N GLU A 663 -29.04 10.19 -13.43
CA GLU A 663 -28.66 10.85 -12.17
C GLU A 663 -27.54 11.88 -12.36
N ILE A 664 -26.38 11.47 -12.88
CA ILE A 664 -25.18 12.30 -12.93
C ILE A 664 -25.32 13.47 -13.90
N LEU A 665 -25.61 13.18 -15.17
CA LEU A 665 -25.69 14.20 -16.22
C LEU A 665 -26.80 15.21 -15.96
N PRO A 666 -28.02 14.80 -15.60
CA PRO A 666 -29.07 15.76 -15.25
C PRO A 666 -28.70 16.65 -14.07
N LEU A 667 -28.08 16.10 -13.03
CA LEU A 667 -27.66 16.87 -11.85
C LEU A 667 -26.56 17.88 -12.19
N TYR A 668 -25.54 17.45 -12.92
CA TYR A 668 -24.41 18.32 -13.29
C TYR A 668 -24.86 19.50 -14.16
N TYR A 669 -25.80 19.28 -15.07
CA TYR A 669 -26.29 20.29 -16.00
C TYR A 669 -27.52 21.09 -15.51
N ALA A 670 -28.01 20.83 -14.30
CA ALA A 670 -29.06 21.62 -13.69
C ALA A 670 -28.51 22.98 -13.20
N ARG A 671 -28.27 23.89 -14.15
CA ARG A 671 -27.63 25.19 -13.89
C ARG A 671 -28.62 26.20 -13.32
N ASN A 672 -28.19 26.89 -12.27
CA ASN A 672 -28.93 28.05 -11.73
C ASN A 672 -28.63 29.32 -12.55
N LYS A 673 -29.18 30.44 -12.15
CA LYS A 673 -29.01 31.75 -12.84
C LYS A 673 -27.55 32.22 -12.85
N LYS A 674 -26.71 31.73 -11.93
CA LYS A 674 -25.30 32.06 -11.83
C LYS A 674 -24.39 31.10 -12.64
N GLY A 675 -24.98 30.09 -13.27
CA GLY A 675 -24.26 29.20 -14.21
C GLY A 675 -23.62 27.97 -13.56
N TYR A 676 -23.93 27.61 -12.32
CA TYR A 676 -23.45 26.39 -11.68
C TYR A 676 -24.63 25.52 -11.18
N SER A 677 -24.35 24.25 -10.90
CA SER A 677 -25.31 23.31 -10.32
C SER A 677 -25.21 23.30 -8.80
N GLU A 678 -26.24 23.77 -8.13
CA GLU A 678 -26.32 23.74 -6.67
C GLU A 678 -26.30 22.31 -6.11
N GLY A 679 -26.97 21.38 -6.80
CA GLY A 679 -27.00 19.98 -6.44
C GLY A 679 -25.62 19.30 -6.59
N TRP A 680 -24.86 19.67 -7.61
CA TRP A 680 -23.49 19.21 -7.78
C TRP A 680 -22.56 19.71 -6.67
N ILE A 681 -22.64 20.98 -6.35
CA ILE A 681 -21.85 21.58 -5.25
C ILE A 681 -22.19 20.92 -3.93
N ARG A 682 -23.47 20.64 -3.68
CA ARG A 682 -23.88 19.91 -2.47
C ARG A 682 -23.26 18.52 -2.40
N THR A 683 -23.22 17.81 -3.52
CA THR A 683 -22.56 16.49 -3.63
C THR A 683 -21.07 16.61 -3.29
N ILE A 684 -20.39 17.60 -3.83
CA ILE A 684 -18.97 17.90 -3.52
C ILE A 684 -18.79 18.16 -2.03
N LYS A 685 -19.60 19.04 -1.45
CA LYS A 685 -19.52 19.37 -0.01
C LYS A 685 -19.78 18.16 0.88
N ASN A 686 -20.78 17.35 0.54
CA ASN A 686 -21.06 16.10 1.26
C ASN A 686 -19.88 15.14 1.21
N SER A 687 -19.31 14.98 0.02
CA SER A 687 -18.12 14.13 -0.20
C SER A 687 -16.94 14.57 0.69
N ILE A 688 -16.64 15.86 0.69
CA ILE A 688 -15.55 16.43 1.46
C ILE A 688 -15.81 16.32 2.96
N ALA A 689 -17.00 16.71 3.43
CA ALA A 689 -17.31 16.73 4.87
C ALA A 689 -17.49 15.33 5.47
N GLN A 690 -18.19 14.45 4.76
CA GLN A 690 -18.61 13.16 5.31
C GLN A 690 -17.59 12.03 5.08
N ILE A 691 -16.76 12.14 4.06
CA ILE A 691 -15.86 11.04 3.62
C ILE A 691 -14.39 11.37 3.83
N ALA A 692 -13.91 12.51 3.35
CA ALA A 692 -12.50 12.84 3.30
C ALA A 692 -11.73 12.68 4.63
N PRO A 693 -12.24 13.13 5.80
CA PRO A 693 -11.50 13.03 7.05
C PRO A 693 -11.20 11.59 7.49
N HIS A 694 -11.97 10.62 7.02
CA HIS A 694 -11.81 9.21 7.39
C HIS A 694 -10.76 8.47 6.55
N TYR A 695 -10.28 9.08 5.47
CA TYR A 695 -9.36 8.46 4.51
C TYR A 695 -8.06 9.25 4.30
N THR A 696 -7.66 10.00 5.30
CA THR A 696 -6.35 10.64 5.38
C THR A 696 -5.29 9.64 5.85
N MET A 697 -4.06 9.83 5.43
CA MET A 697 -2.95 9.01 5.93
C MET A 697 -2.71 9.24 7.44
N LYS A 698 -3.05 10.41 7.96
CA LYS A 698 -3.03 10.69 9.40
C LYS A 698 -3.90 9.69 10.16
N ARG A 699 -5.14 9.48 9.72
CA ARG A 699 -6.04 8.48 10.32
C ARG A 699 -5.45 7.07 10.21
N GLN A 700 -4.93 6.68 9.03
CA GLN A 700 -4.33 5.36 8.83
C GLN A 700 -3.13 5.12 9.78
N LEU A 701 -2.23 6.09 9.89
CA LEU A 701 -1.07 6.00 10.78
C LEU A 701 -1.49 5.86 12.24
N ASP A 702 -2.44 6.68 12.69
CA ASP A 702 -2.95 6.64 14.05
C ASP A 702 -3.65 5.29 14.35
N ASP A 703 -4.38 4.73 13.39
CA ASP A 703 -4.99 3.40 13.52
C ASP A 703 -3.94 2.30 13.64
N CYS A 704 -2.85 2.37 12.87
CA CYS A 704 -1.75 1.41 13.00
C CYS A 704 -1.10 1.45 14.39
N TYR A 705 -0.92 2.64 14.96
CA TYR A 705 -0.40 2.78 16.32
C TYR A 705 -1.38 2.23 17.35
N SER A 706 -2.64 2.61 17.31
CA SER A 706 -3.62 2.21 18.31
C SER A 706 -4.00 0.72 18.24
N LYS A 707 -4.11 0.18 17.04
CA LYS A 707 -4.53 -1.22 16.84
C LYS A 707 -3.38 -2.22 16.95
N PHE A 708 -2.16 -1.84 16.56
CA PHE A 708 -1.04 -2.77 16.43
C PHE A 708 0.23 -2.33 17.14
N TYR A 709 0.89 -1.27 16.72
CA TYR A 709 2.25 -0.93 17.17
C TYR A 709 2.37 -0.78 18.69
N THR A 710 1.44 -0.09 19.32
CA THR A 710 1.48 0.15 20.78
C THR A 710 1.34 -1.15 21.55
N LYS A 711 0.44 -2.03 21.14
CA LYS A 711 0.25 -3.35 21.76
C LYS A 711 1.49 -4.23 21.61
N GLU A 712 2.04 -4.28 20.41
CA GLU A 712 3.22 -5.08 20.09
C GLU A 712 4.45 -4.62 20.85
N ALA A 713 4.72 -3.32 20.87
CA ALA A 713 5.84 -2.77 21.63
C ALA A 713 5.73 -3.07 23.13
N LYS A 714 4.54 -2.93 23.70
CA LYS A 714 4.29 -3.25 25.10
C LYS A 714 4.56 -4.73 25.40
N ARG A 715 4.05 -5.62 24.53
CA ARG A 715 4.25 -7.06 24.69
C ARG A 715 5.72 -7.44 24.54
N PHE A 716 6.39 -6.92 23.53
CA PHE A 716 7.82 -7.18 23.32
C PHE A 716 8.64 -6.78 24.55
N LYS A 717 8.41 -5.60 25.10
CA LYS A 717 9.11 -5.13 26.29
C LYS A 717 8.87 -6.05 27.49
N ALA A 718 7.64 -6.54 27.66
CA ALA A 718 7.31 -7.48 28.71
C ALA A 718 8.04 -8.83 28.54
N LEU A 719 8.08 -9.37 27.32
CA LEU A 719 8.78 -10.62 27.00
C LEU A 719 10.31 -10.50 27.13
N ALA A 720 10.85 -9.35 26.76
CA ALA A 720 12.30 -9.11 26.77
C ALA A 720 12.87 -8.76 28.14
N ALA A 721 12.03 -8.32 29.08
CA ALA A 721 12.47 -7.92 30.41
C ALA A 721 13.14 -9.08 31.18
N ASN A 722 14.08 -8.75 32.08
CA ASN A 722 14.75 -9.71 32.94
C ASN A 722 15.44 -10.85 32.15
N ASN A 723 16.23 -10.49 31.17
CA ASN A 723 16.94 -11.43 30.30
C ASN A 723 16.00 -12.43 29.62
N TYR A 724 14.92 -11.91 29.02
CA TYR A 724 13.93 -12.69 28.30
C TYR A 724 13.14 -13.72 29.14
N ALA A 725 12.98 -13.47 30.42
CA ALA A 725 12.38 -14.42 31.35
C ALA A 725 10.99 -14.92 30.91
N LYS A 726 10.09 -14.01 30.54
CA LYS A 726 8.74 -14.37 30.09
C LYS A 726 8.75 -15.13 28.75
N ALA A 727 9.61 -14.76 27.83
CA ALA A 727 9.75 -15.48 26.57
C ALA A 727 10.22 -16.93 26.80
N LYS A 728 11.16 -17.11 27.71
CA LYS A 728 11.65 -18.45 28.11
C LYS A 728 10.57 -19.28 28.80
N GLU A 729 9.81 -18.67 29.70
CA GLU A 729 8.67 -19.35 30.39
C GLU A 729 7.60 -19.77 29.38
N LEU A 730 7.23 -18.89 28.45
CA LEU A 730 6.22 -19.18 27.45
C LEU A 730 6.66 -20.30 26.50
N ALA A 731 7.91 -20.27 26.04
CA ALA A 731 8.47 -21.33 25.20
C ALA A 731 8.49 -22.69 25.92
N ALA A 732 8.89 -22.71 27.19
CA ALA A 732 8.88 -23.92 28.00
C ALA A 732 7.45 -24.46 28.23
N TRP A 733 6.49 -23.59 28.50
CA TRP A 733 5.08 -23.98 28.62
C TRP A 733 4.53 -24.58 27.32
N LYS A 734 4.83 -23.97 26.16
CA LYS A 734 4.42 -24.51 24.85
C LYS A 734 5.03 -25.90 24.59
N GLU A 735 6.30 -26.09 24.91
CA GLU A 735 6.98 -27.39 24.79
C GLU A 735 6.30 -28.46 25.64
N GLU A 736 5.97 -28.13 26.90
CA GLU A 736 5.26 -29.04 27.80
C GLU A 736 3.86 -29.41 27.29
N VAL A 737 3.10 -28.43 26.80
CA VAL A 737 1.77 -28.67 26.22
C VAL A 737 1.86 -29.57 24.99
N VAL A 738 2.78 -29.32 24.08
CA VAL A 738 3.00 -30.15 22.89
C VAL A 738 3.31 -31.61 23.30
N ALA A 739 4.18 -31.83 24.26
CA ALA A 739 4.59 -33.14 24.72
C ALA A 739 3.41 -33.95 25.33
N LYS A 740 2.46 -33.28 25.97
CA LYS A 740 1.34 -33.89 26.65
C LYS A 740 0.00 -33.85 25.90
N TRP A 741 -0.10 -33.05 24.84
CA TRP A 741 -1.36 -32.74 24.17
C TRP A 741 -2.16 -34.00 23.77
N ASP A 742 -1.51 -34.96 23.13
CA ASP A 742 -2.15 -36.19 22.66
C ASP A 742 -2.50 -37.16 23.79
N SER A 743 -1.93 -37.01 24.97
CA SER A 743 -2.20 -37.82 26.16
C SER A 743 -3.40 -37.35 26.98
N ILE A 744 -3.92 -36.15 26.73
CA ILE A 744 -5.09 -35.61 27.41
C ILE A 744 -6.31 -36.47 27.16
N GLU A 745 -7.02 -36.85 28.20
CA GLU A 745 -8.17 -37.77 28.13
C GLU A 745 -9.45 -37.07 28.58
N VAL A 746 -10.52 -37.29 27.82
CA VAL A 746 -11.88 -36.98 28.24
C VAL A 746 -12.38 -38.21 29.05
N VAL A 747 -12.45 -38.04 30.37
CA VAL A 747 -12.80 -39.12 31.30
C VAL A 747 -14.31 -39.42 31.29
N SER A 748 -15.13 -38.36 31.31
CA SER A 748 -16.58 -38.49 31.27
C SER A 748 -17.24 -37.27 30.66
N CYS A 749 -18.48 -37.48 30.19
CA CYS A 749 -19.33 -36.40 29.67
C CYS A 749 -20.77 -36.64 30.12
N GLU A 750 -21.37 -35.64 30.74
CA GLU A 750 -22.78 -35.62 31.08
C GLU A 750 -23.49 -34.49 30.34
N LYS A 751 -24.54 -34.84 29.60
CA LYS A 751 -25.39 -33.89 28.87
C LYS A 751 -26.83 -34.09 29.24
N THR A 752 -27.64 -33.03 29.26
CA THR A 752 -29.09 -33.18 29.39
C THR A 752 -29.66 -34.02 28.25
N GLU A 753 -30.74 -34.74 28.54
CA GLU A 753 -31.35 -35.71 27.61
C GLU A 753 -31.72 -35.04 26.26
N GLU A 754 -32.22 -33.82 26.29
CA GLU A 754 -32.59 -33.03 25.10
C GLU A 754 -31.39 -32.73 24.20
N LEU A 755 -30.23 -32.42 24.78
CA LEU A 755 -28.98 -32.24 24.03
C LEU A 755 -28.53 -33.51 23.32
N VAL A 756 -28.66 -34.65 24.00
CA VAL A 756 -28.36 -35.97 23.41
C VAL A 756 -29.31 -36.30 22.25
N LYS A 757 -30.59 -35.98 22.40
CA LYS A 757 -31.61 -36.18 21.38
C LYS A 757 -31.53 -35.13 20.24
N GLY A 758 -30.83 -34.03 20.44
CA GLY A 758 -30.72 -32.96 19.43
C GLY A 758 -32.02 -32.18 19.20
N SER A 759 -32.90 -32.08 20.22
CA SER A 759 -34.13 -31.32 20.15
C SER A 759 -34.24 -30.39 21.33
N LEU A 760 -33.92 -29.10 21.07
CA LEU A 760 -33.85 -28.05 22.07
C LEU A 760 -35.00 -27.04 21.88
N GLU A 761 -35.38 -26.37 22.95
CA GLU A 761 -36.31 -25.24 22.92
C GLU A 761 -35.55 -23.90 23.04
N SER A 762 -35.94 -22.93 22.22
CA SER A 762 -35.35 -21.59 22.31
C SER A 762 -35.63 -20.97 23.68
N GLY A 763 -34.62 -20.29 24.21
CA GLY A 763 -34.68 -19.60 25.49
C GLY A 763 -34.49 -20.50 26.72
N LYS A 764 -34.41 -21.83 26.55
CA LYS A 764 -34.20 -22.77 27.62
C LYS A 764 -32.70 -23.06 27.80
N GLU A 765 -32.29 -23.28 29.04
CA GLU A 765 -30.91 -23.59 29.40
C GLU A 765 -30.66 -25.09 29.51
N TYR A 766 -29.54 -25.53 28.96
CA TYR A 766 -29.11 -26.93 28.98
C TYR A 766 -27.69 -27.02 29.52
N THR A 767 -27.45 -27.91 30.45
CA THR A 767 -26.15 -28.04 31.10
C THR A 767 -25.34 -29.22 30.52
N ILE A 768 -24.05 -28.95 30.32
CA ILE A 768 -23.09 -29.94 29.85
C ILE A 768 -21.91 -29.96 30.80
N THR A 769 -21.49 -31.16 31.19
CA THR A 769 -20.36 -31.36 32.10
C THR A 769 -19.38 -32.35 31.48
N TYR A 770 -18.12 -31.94 31.40
CA TYR A 770 -17.01 -32.79 31.00
C TYR A 770 -16.00 -32.91 32.13
N VAL A 771 -15.46 -34.11 32.31
CA VAL A 771 -14.30 -34.36 33.17
C VAL A 771 -13.11 -34.68 32.28
N ILE A 772 -12.07 -33.91 32.38
CA ILE A 772 -10.84 -34.01 31.55
C ILE A 772 -9.65 -34.26 32.48
N ASP A 773 -8.84 -35.26 32.12
CA ASP A 773 -7.54 -35.49 32.74
C ASP A 773 -6.49 -34.66 31.98
N GLU A 774 -6.02 -33.60 32.58
CA GLU A 774 -5.06 -32.66 31.99
C GLU A 774 -3.61 -33.13 32.04
N LYS A 775 -3.33 -34.30 32.59
CA LYS A 775 -1.99 -34.90 32.67
C LYS A 775 -0.91 -33.95 33.28
N GLY A 776 -1.30 -33.17 34.24
CA GLY A 776 -0.39 -32.27 34.97
C GLY A 776 -0.13 -30.93 34.32
N LEU A 777 -0.93 -30.52 33.33
CA LEU A 777 -0.82 -29.22 32.67
C LEU A 777 -1.36 -28.03 33.47
N ASP A 778 -1.99 -28.32 34.62
CA ASP A 778 -2.41 -27.33 35.63
C ASP A 778 -3.23 -26.14 35.07
N ASP A 779 -4.44 -26.38 34.65
CA ASP A 779 -5.38 -25.39 34.09
C ASP A 779 -4.91 -24.73 32.77
N ALA A 780 -4.12 -25.45 31.99
CA ALA A 780 -3.67 -25.00 30.69
C ALA A 780 -4.65 -25.31 29.54
N ILE A 781 -5.82 -25.89 29.85
CA ILE A 781 -6.82 -26.32 28.88
C ILE A 781 -8.05 -25.42 28.96
N GLY A 782 -8.48 -24.90 27.83
CA GLY A 782 -9.79 -24.32 27.65
C GLY A 782 -10.71 -25.26 26.89
N LEU A 783 -12.00 -25.24 27.21
CA LEU A 783 -13.04 -25.99 26.54
C LEU A 783 -14.19 -25.05 26.21
N GLU A 784 -14.75 -25.22 25.02
CA GLU A 784 -15.89 -24.41 24.56
C GLU A 784 -16.85 -25.22 23.70
N LEU A 785 -18.10 -24.81 23.75
CA LEU A 785 -19.15 -25.31 22.89
C LEU A 785 -19.31 -24.34 21.73
N VAL A 786 -19.14 -24.84 20.51
CA VAL A 786 -19.31 -24.06 19.29
C VAL A 786 -20.58 -24.45 18.59
N THR A 787 -21.46 -23.49 18.39
CA THR A 787 -22.71 -23.66 17.65
C THR A 787 -22.57 -22.97 16.30
N THR A 788 -22.92 -23.67 15.22
CA THR A 788 -22.85 -23.16 13.87
C THR A 788 -24.20 -23.28 13.16
N TYR A 789 -24.38 -22.49 12.12
CA TYR A 789 -25.51 -22.57 11.22
C TYR A 789 -25.01 -22.61 9.76
N THR A 790 -25.82 -23.14 8.88
CA THR A 790 -25.51 -23.14 7.45
C THR A 790 -26.16 -21.90 6.82
N ALA A 791 -25.33 -21.01 6.27
CA ALA A 791 -25.77 -19.80 5.61
C ALA A 791 -26.28 -20.07 4.17
N GLN A 792 -26.81 -19.04 3.52
CA GLN A 792 -27.30 -19.12 2.14
C GLN A 792 -26.21 -19.48 1.12
N ASP A 793 -24.96 -19.21 1.43
CA ASP A 793 -23.79 -19.60 0.63
C ASP A 793 -23.44 -21.09 0.74
N GLY A 794 -24.17 -21.85 1.57
CA GLY A 794 -23.93 -23.27 1.84
C GLY A 794 -22.80 -23.55 2.82
N LYS A 795 -22.14 -22.51 3.35
CA LYS A 795 -21.04 -22.65 4.31
C LYS A 795 -21.55 -22.60 5.75
N GLN A 796 -20.80 -23.24 6.64
CA GLN A 796 -21.04 -23.15 8.07
C GLN A 796 -20.40 -21.87 8.62
N HIS A 797 -21.18 -21.15 9.42
CA HIS A 797 -20.73 -19.96 10.15
C HIS A 797 -20.98 -20.14 11.64
N VAL A 798 -20.13 -19.52 12.45
CA VAL A 798 -20.29 -19.54 13.91
C VAL A 798 -21.53 -18.72 14.28
N TYR A 799 -22.44 -19.37 15.00
CA TYR A 799 -23.60 -18.70 15.61
C TYR A 799 -23.25 -18.20 17.02
N SER A 800 -22.68 -19.07 17.84
CA SER A 800 -22.26 -18.73 19.20
C SER A 800 -21.14 -19.63 19.70
N VAL A 801 -20.36 -19.11 20.63
CA VAL A 801 -19.34 -19.87 21.36
C VAL A 801 -19.62 -19.72 22.84
N ALA A 802 -19.82 -20.81 23.55
CA ALA A 802 -20.06 -20.85 24.98
C ALA A 802 -18.84 -21.44 25.70
N PRO A 803 -18.09 -20.67 26.49
CA PRO A 803 -16.97 -21.21 27.25
C PRO A 803 -17.45 -22.12 28.37
N PHE A 804 -16.65 -23.12 28.68
CA PHE A 804 -16.83 -23.94 29.90
C PHE A 804 -16.06 -23.31 31.05
N GLU A 805 -16.62 -23.41 32.24
CA GLU A 805 -15.96 -23.01 33.47
C GLU A 805 -15.51 -24.25 34.24
N VAL A 806 -14.37 -24.18 34.90
CA VAL A 806 -13.89 -25.21 35.82
C VAL A 806 -14.65 -25.09 37.12
N VAL A 807 -15.50 -26.08 37.43
CA VAL A 807 -16.35 -26.11 38.64
C VAL A 807 -15.76 -27.01 39.73
N LYS A 808 -14.83 -27.91 39.39
CA LYS A 808 -14.16 -28.80 40.33
C LYS A 808 -12.79 -29.21 39.81
N LYS A 809 -11.85 -29.35 40.74
CA LYS A 809 -10.51 -29.84 40.50
C LYS A 809 -10.13 -30.92 41.50
N GLU A 810 -9.73 -32.08 41.00
CA GLU A 810 -9.27 -33.23 41.83
C GLU A 810 -7.97 -33.79 41.22
N GLY A 811 -6.82 -33.30 41.66
CA GLY A 811 -5.56 -33.68 41.08
C GLY A 811 -5.49 -33.16 39.63
N ASP A 812 -5.24 -34.06 38.67
CA ASP A 812 -5.20 -33.75 37.25
C ASP A 812 -6.58 -33.78 36.58
N LEU A 813 -7.64 -34.13 37.31
CA LEU A 813 -9.02 -34.20 36.85
C LEU A 813 -9.71 -32.85 37.03
N TYR A 814 -10.07 -32.23 35.91
CA TYR A 814 -10.79 -30.96 35.87
C TYR A 814 -12.21 -31.19 35.38
N THR A 815 -13.19 -30.73 36.15
CA THR A 815 -14.59 -30.77 35.79
C THR A 815 -15.00 -29.46 35.16
N PHE A 816 -15.32 -29.50 33.90
CA PHE A 816 -15.77 -28.35 33.09
C PHE A 816 -17.29 -28.39 32.94
N GLN A 817 -17.93 -27.23 33.13
CA GLN A 817 -19.36 -27.11 32.98
C GLN A 817 -19.70 -25.87 32.16
N ALA A 818 -20.64 -26.02 31.21
CA ALA A 818 -21.24 -24.94 30.46
C ALA A 818 -22.73 -25.03 30.42
N THR A 819 -23.37 -23.85 30.28
CA THR A 819 -24.79 -23.72 30.02
C THR A 819 -25.01 -23.32 28.58
N HIS A 820 -25.78 -24.10 27.84
CA HIS A 820 -26.11 -23.82 26.46
C HIS A 820 -27.55 -23.29 26.36
N LYS A 821 -27.70 -22.12 25.73
CA LYS A 821 -28.96 -21.47 25.48
C LYS A 821 -28.99 -20.93 24.07
N LEU A 822 -29.99 -21.32 23.29
CA LEU A 822 -30.22 -20.78 21.95
C LEU A 822 -31.43 -19.84 22.00
N GLU A 823 -31.22 -18.59 21.57
CA GLU A 823 -32.29 -17.57 21.59
C GLU A 823 -33.24 -17.73 20.41
N ASN A 824 -32.77 -18.25 19.29
CA ASN A 824 -33.52 -18.36 18.05
C ASN A 824 -33.81 -19.82 17.68
N ALA A 825 -35.02 -20.06 17.20
CA ALA A 825 -35.36 -21.34 16.59
C ALA A 825 -34.67 -21.52 15.23
N GLY A 826 -34.28 -22.75 14.88
CA GLY A 826 -33.58 -23.04 13.63
C GLY A 826 -32.87 -24.38 13.68
N SER A 827 -32.12 -24.64 12.63
CA SER A 827 -31.23 -25.81 12.54
C SER A 827 -29.82 -25.39 12.78
N PHE A 828 -29.21 -25.96 13.81
CA PHE A 828 -27.84 -25.67 14.22
C PHE A 828 -27.01 -26.96 14.30
N LYS A 829 -25.70 -26.81 14.20
CA LYS A 829 -24.74 -27.88 14.52
C LYS A 829 -23.93 -27.47 15.74
N VAL A 830 -23.63 -28.44 16.59
CA VAL A 830 -22.94 -28.22 17.85
C VAL A 830 -21.75 -29.16 17.93
N ALA A 831 -20.62 -28.64 18.36
CA ALA A 831 -19.43 -29.43 18.64
C ALA A 831 -18.63 -28.79 19.79
N TYR A 832 -17.73 -29.56 20.38
CA TYR A 832 -16.92 -29.15 21.50
C TYR A 832 -15.47 -29.01 21.07
N ARG A 833 -14.83 -27.92 21.46
CA ARG A 833 -13.46 -27.63 21.08
C ARG A 833 -12.58 -27.40 22.30
N MET A 834 -11.54 -28.24 22.40
CA MET A 834 -10.49 -28.10 23.40
C MET A 834 -9.28 -27.37 22.79
N PHE A 835 -8.69 -26.47 23.55
CA PHE A 835 -7.56 -25.68 23.11
C PHE A 835 -6.64 -25.34 24.29
N PRO A 836 -5.34 -25.08 24.04
CA PRO A 836 -4.44 -24.59 25.07
C PRO A 836 -4.80 -23.17 25.49
N LYS A 837 -4.75 -22.89 26.78
CA LYS A 837 -5.12 -21.60 27.36
C LYS A 837 -3.94 -21.02 28.14
N ASN A 838 -3.55 -19.81 27.82
CA ASN A 838 -2.54 -19.05 28.56
C ASN A 838 -2.81 -17.56 28.40
N ALA A 839 -2.80 -16.83 29.52
CA ALA A 839 -3.05 -15.39 29.54
C ALA A 839 -1.99 -14.57 28.75
N GLU A 840 -0.81 -15.13 28.54
CA GLU A 840 0.28 -14.51 27.77
C GLU A 840 0.12 -14.70 26.25
N LEU A 841 -0.85 -15.47 25.78
CA LEU A 841 -1.13 -15.59 24.34
C LEU A 841 -2.06 -14.46 23.90
N PRO A 842 -1.61 -13.55 23.02
CA PRO A 842 -2.46 -12.47 22.51
C PRO A 842 -3.62 -13.00 21.66
N HIS A 843 -3.39 -14.08 20.93
CA HIS A 843 -4.38 -14.76 20.11
C HIS A 843 -4.25 -16.27 20.29
N ARG A 844 -5.35 -17.00 20.23
CA ARG A 844 -5.32 -18.48 20.29
C ARG A 844 -4.55 -19.09 19.13
N GLN A 845 -4.65 -18.48 17.97
CA GLN A 845 -3.94 -18.90 16.76
C GLN A 845 -2.42 -18.81 16.87
N ASP A 846 -1.89 -18.04 17.83
CA ASP A 846 -0.45 -18.00 18.12
C ASP A 846 0.10 -19.35 18.60
N PHE A 847 -0.76 -20.19 19.10
CA PHE A 847 -0.46 -21.56 19.51
C PHE A 847 -1.66 -22.46 19.13
N CYS A 848 -1.73 -22.80 17.85
CA CYS A 848 -2.89 -23.38 17.21
C CYS A 848 -2.96 -24.90 17.36
N TYR A 849 -3.20 -25.37 18.58
CA TYR A 849 -3.56 -26.75 18.90
C TYR A 849 -5.04 -26.83 19.22
N VAL A 850 -5.75 -27.69 18.54
CA VAL A 850 -7.21 -27.83 18.72
C VAL A 850 -7.58 -29.29 18.65
N ARG A 851 -8.47 -29.74 19.55
CA ARG A 851 -9.12 -31.04 19.47
C ARG A 851 -10.63 -30.84 19.50
N TRP A 852 -11.29 -31.36 18.48
CA TRP A 852 -12.74 -31.36 18.39
C TRP A 852 -13.32 -32.70 18.84
N PHE A 853 -14.45 -32.64 19.52
CA PHE A 853 -15.21 -33.83 19.91
C PHE A 853 -16.70 -33.50 20.07
N ILE A 854 -17.56 -34.54 20.13
CA ILE A 854 -19.02 -34.41 20.21
C ILE A 854 -19.53 -34.69 21.62
#